data_b35cc24603b2f9344c36ee8012bf5b68
#
_entry.id   b35cc24603b2f9344c36ee8012bf5b68
#
_cell.length_a   1.000
_cell.length_b   1.000
_cell.length_c   1.000
_cell.angle_alpha   90.00
_cell.angle_beta   90.00
_cell.angle_gamma   90.00
#
_symmetry.space_group_name_H-M   'P 1'
#
loop_
_entity.id
_entity.type
_entity.pdbx_description
1 polymer ?
#
loop_
_entity_poly.entity_id
_entity_poly.type
_entity_poly.pdbx_seq_one_letter_code
_entity_poly.pdbx_strand_id
1 'polypeptide(L)'
;MFPADVTEINDLVSFAKREGTVYYFNGPMPVFSHAESDRASFRMFSSQLVVNGNCTQAQLVRAFGISVISMKRYVKQYRQSGAAGFFKARAACQPRVLTPAVRQKAQELIQQGHGRHAVAQELGLKSDTLRKAIKAGRIVEPIKKSEAVADKSQRSGLDSQAAMGMGWVRVEERVLAAFGGLVEAPTRFEAGRDVSCGGVLWALPALLANGLLHRQEECFELPKGFYGVVHVLLLMGFLALARVKSLERLRFEAPGEWGHLLGLDRIPEVHTLRAKLGQMAQDQKVESWSASLSEQWMAQAPELAGRLYVDGHVRVYHGYQTLLPKRYVAREKLCLRGTTDYWINDQEGRPFFVVNTAANPGLIAVLRQEIIPRLLKEVPRQPTEQELKADRYRFRFVMIFDREGYSPELFAELWEQRIATQTYRKGTVEDWPVAEFQEYEVRLPHGEKQRMKLAERGVWLGKKLWVREIRLLASDAHQTAVISTDFQSDLVQIARQMFSRWAQENWFKYMIEHFGLESLVTYQLEPVSETTRVVNPAARTLGAQIKSKAVQLSRRRAEYGAGELAGPLEVAVAEAYQSRQTQLRHTIEALEKEVATLKQKRKEVPSHLTLGELPPAERFQQFSRAKKHLVDTIKMVAYRAETALAMSLRQHMARTDDARALLRQIFVTAADLCPDQTAGTLTVNLHHLTNAGSDQLAAKMAEELNATETTFPGTKLQMVFKLVSD
;
A
#
# COMPACT_ATOMS: atom_id res chain seq x y z
N MET A 1 -13.92 -44.33 -9.01
CA MET A 1 -13.04 -44.00 -10.14
C MET A 1 -13.82 -43.06 -11.05
N PHE A 2 -13.30 -41.87 -11.30
CA PHE A 2 -13.95 -40.84 -12.12
C PHE A 2 -13.62 -41.07 -13.61
N PRO A 3 -14.40 -40.52 -14.57
CA PRO A 3 -14.03 -40.50 -15.96
C PRO A 3 -12.67 -39.80 -16.21
N ALA A 4 -12.01 -40.09 -17.33
CA ALA A 4 -10.82 -39.33 -17.72
C ALA A 4 -11.16 -37.86 -18.00
N ASP A 5 -10.20 -36.95 -17.76
CA ASP A 5 -10.31 -35.48 -17.99
C ASP A 5 -11.39 -34.76 -17.18
N VAL A 6 -11.57 -35.11 -15.90
CA VAL A 6 -12.44 -34.40 -14.99
C VAL A 6 -11.64 -33.66 -13.90
N THR A 7 -12.20 -32.59 -13.38
CA THR A 7 -11.67 -31.89 -12.21
C THR A 7 -12.37 -32.41 -10.96
N GLU A 8 -11.62 -33.00 -10.03
CA GLU A 8 -12.16 -33.52 -8.78
C GLU A 8 -12.51 -32.39 -7.82
N ILE A 9 -13.71 -32.41 -7.25
CA ILE A 9 -14.13 -31.54 -6.17
C ILE A 9 -13.82 -32.22 -4.82
N ASN A 10 -14.12 -33.50 -4.72
CA ASN A 10 -13.77 -34.40 -3.62
C ASN A 10 -13.85 -35.87 -4.10
N ASP A 11 -13.69 -36.83 -3.19
CA ASP A 11 -13.67 -38.27 -3.51
C ASP A 11 -14.97 -38.80 -4.15
N LEU A 12 -16.07 -38.07 -4.05
CA LEU A 12 -17.41 -38.46 -4.52
C LEU A 12 -17.86 -37.68 -5.76
N VAL A 13 -17.43 -36.41 -5.89
CA VAL A 13 -17.96 -35.49 -6.91
C VAL A 13 -16.83 -34.88 -7.73
N SER A 14 -17.00 -34.92 -9.04
CA SER A 14 -16.11 -34.25 -10.00
C SER A 14 -16.92 -33.49 -11.06
N PHE A 15 -16.27 -32.66 -11.84
CA PHE A 15 -16.89 -31.99 -12.99
C PHE A 15 -15.94 -31.92 -14.19
N ALA A 16 -16.51 -31.81 -15.38
CA ALA A 16 -15.80 -31.52 -16.62
C ALA A 16 -16.49 -30.39 -17.37
N LYS A 17 -15.72 -29.61 -18.10
CA LYS A 17 -16.22 -28.62 -19.06
C LYS A 17 -15.93 -29.11 -20.46
N ARG A 18 -16.97 -29.35 -21.26
CA ARG A 18 -16.87 -29.78 -22.63
C ARG A 18 -17.83 -29.01 -23.52
N GLU A 19 -17.34 -28.42 -24.58
CA GLU A 19 -18.16 -27.73 -25.60
C GLU A 19 -19.15 -26.69 -25.01
N GLY A 20 -18.69 -25.87 -24.01
CA GLY A 20 -19.51 -24.85 -23.37
C GLY A 20 -20.54 -25.40 -22.39
N THR A 21 -20.53 -26.69 -22.07
CA THR A 21 -21.40 -27.35 -21.07
C THR A 21 -20.56 -27.85 -19.88
N VAL A 22 -21.06 -27.65 -18.68
CA VAL A 22 -20.47 -28.17 -17.44
C VAL A 22 -21.24 -29.43 -17.03
N TYR A 23 -20.52 -30.54 -16.95
CA TYR A 23 -21.06 -31.84 -16.50
C TYR A 23 -20.54 -32.15 -15.12
N TYR A 24 -21.43 -32.64 -14.25
CA TYR A 24 -21.09 -33.07 -12.88
C TYR A 24 -21.24 -34.58 -12.78
N PHE A 25 -20.30 -35.22 -12.09
CA PHE A 25 -20.25 -36.67 -11.92
C PHE A 25 -20.26 -37.01 -10.41
N ASN A 26 -20.97 -38.09 -10.08
CA ASN A 26 -20.84 -38.79 -8.82
C ASN A 26 -20.21 -40.16 -9.08
N GLY A 27 -18.91 -40.29 -8.75
CA GLY A 27 -18.11 -41.39 -9.27
C GLY A 27 -18.07 -41.40 -10.81
N PRO A 28 -18.39 -42.50 -11.48
CA PRO A 28 -18.40 -42.57 -12.95
C PRO A 28 -19.69 -42.04 -13.60
N MET A 29 -20.75 -41.75 -12.79
CA MET A 29 -22.08 -41.41 -13.33
C MET A 29 -22.27 -39.90 -13.47
N PRO A 30 -22.69 -39.39 -14.65
CA PRO A 30 -23.11 -38.01 -14.81
C PRO A 30 -24.44 -37.79 -14.07
N VAL A 31 -24.45 -36.77 -13.18
CA VAL A 31 -25.64 -36.49 -12.33
C VAL A 31 -26.35 -35.22 -12.69
N PHE A 32 -25.65 -34.27 -13.32
CA PHE A 32 -26.22 -32.99 -13.72
C PHE A 32 -25.36 -32.34 -14.81
N SER A 33 -26.00 -31.53 -15.68
CA SER A 33 -25.28 -30.70 -16.64
C SER A 33 -26.01 -29.36 -16.84
N HIS A 34 -25.26 -28.34 -17.23
CA HIS A 34 -25.83 -27.03 -17.62
C HIS A 34 -24.87 -26.29 -18.55
N ALA A 35 -25.38 -25.38 -19.36
CA ALA A 35 -24.53 -24.51 -20.17
C ALA A 35 -23.66 -23.63 -19.26
N GLU A 36 -22.41 -23.36 -19.65
CA GLU A 36 -21.47 -22.56 -18.85
C GLU A 36 -22.00 -21.14 -18.60
N SER A 37 -22.83 -20.61 -19.50
CA SER A 37 -23.53 -19.31 -19.36
C SER A 37 -24.71 -19.34 -18.39
N ASP A 38 -25.27 -20.53 -18.07
CA ASP A 38 -26.43 -20.68 -17.19
C ASP A 38 -26.04 -20.59 -15.70
N ARG A 39 -25.99 -19.37 -15.23
CA ARG A 39 -25.67 -19.05 -13.82
C ARG A 39 -26.77 -19.49 -12.85
N ALA A 40 -28.00 -19.65 -13.31
CA ALA A 40 -29.11 -20.06 -12.41
C ALA A 40 -28.97 -21.53 -12.04
N SER A 41 -28.80 -22.41 -13.04
CA SER A 41 -28.54 -23.84 -12.85
C SER A 41 -27.26 -24.10 -12.07
N PHE A 42 -26.17 -23.37 -12.36
CA PHE A 42 -24.94 -23.46 -11.58
C PHE A 42 -25.16 -23.17 -10.09
N ARG A 43 -25.86 -22.07 -9.76
CA ARG A 43 -26.12 -21.67 -8.37
C ARG A 43 -27.04 -22.66 -7.68
N MET A 44 -28.04 -23.13 -8.37
CA MET A 44 -28.99 -24.13 -7.86
C MET A 44 -28.25 -25.42 -7.53
N PHE A 45 -27.54 -26.02 -8.49
CA PHE A 45 -26.91 -27.32 -8.31
C PHE A 45 -25.74 -27.31 -7.34
N SER A 46 -24.90 -26.28 -7.37
CA SER A 46 -23.84 -26.11 -6.35
C SER A 46 -24.41 -25.97 -4.92
N SER A 47 -25.55 -25.33 -4.76
CA SER A 47 -26.25 -25.28 -3.47
C SER A 47 -26.82 -26.64 -3.06
N GLN A 48 -27.37 -27.38 -4.01
CA GLN A 48 -27.89 -28.71 -3.79
C GLN A 48 -26.81 -29.69 -3.31
N LEU A 49 -25.63 -29.66 -3.91
CA LEU A 49 -24.49 -30.48 -3.50
C LEU A 49 -24.09 -30.22 -2.02
N VAL A 50 -24.17 -28.95 -1.58
CA VAL A 50 -23.88 -28.61 -0.18
C VAL A 50 -24.99 -29.05 0.76
N VAL A 51 -26.26 -28.82 0.39
CA VAL A 51 -27.42 -29.14 1.25
C VAL A 51 -27.59 -30.64 1.39
N ASN A 52 -27.30 -31.41 0.34
CA ASN A 52 -27.33 -32.87 0.33
C ASN A 52 -26.11 -33.52 1.02
N GLY A 53 -25.12 -32.72 1.42
CA GLY A 53 -23.91 -33.22 2.09
C GLY A 53 -22.87 -33.84 1.14
N ASN A 54 -23.05 -33.76 -0.18
CA ASN A 54 -22.12 -34.31 -1.17
C ASN A 54 -20.81 -33.51 -1.24
N CYS A 55 -20.87 -32.20 -0.98
CA CYS A 55 -19.71 -31.31 -0.97
C CYS A 55 -19.78 -30.31 0.17
N THR A 56 -18.62 -29.86 0.67
CA THR A 56 -18.56 -28.71 1.57
C THR A 56 -18.54 -27.39 0.79
N GLN A 57 -18.98 -26.29 1.40
CA GLN A 57 -18.88 -24.96 0.78
C GLN A 57 -17.47 -24.59 0.38
N ALA A 58 -16.48 -24.99 1.20
CA ALA A 58 -15.06 -24.72 0.94
C ALA A 58 -14.54 -25.45 -0.30
N GLN A 59 -14.98 -26.68 -0.55
CA GLN A 59 -14.63 -27.47 -1.73
C GLN A 59 -15.15 -26.82 -3.02
N LEU A 60 -16.42 -26.39 -3.04
CA LEU A 60 -17.01 -25.71 -4.20
C LEU A 60 -16.42 -24.32 -4.45
N VAL A 61 -16.14 -23.57 -3.38
CA VAL A 61 -15.42 -22.27 -3.48
C VAL A 61 -14.07 -22.46 -4.15
N ARG A 62 -13.31 -23.50 -3.78
CA ARG A 62 -12.01 -23.81 -4.34
C ARG A 62 -12.10 -24.30 -5.78
N ALA A 63 -13.04 -25.17 -6.08
CA ALA A 63 -13.18 -25.78 -7.40
C ALA A 63 -13.62 -24.78 -8.48
N PHE A 64 -14.51 -23.85 -8.13
CA PHE A 64 -15.10 -22.89 -9.08
C PHE A 64 -14.61 -21.46 -8.94
N GLY A 65 -13.71 -21.16 -8.01
CA GLY A 65 -13.16 -19.80 -7.82
C GLY A 65 -14.19 -18.75 -7.37
N ILE A 66 -15.31 -19.16 -6.78
CA ILE A 66 -16.37 -18.25 -6.31
C ILE A 66 -16.10 -17.75 -4.89
N SER A 67 -16.63 -16.57 -4.54
CA SER A 67 -16.45 -16.05 -3.20
C SER A 67 -17.25 -16.84 -2.15
N VAL A 68 -16.70 -17.00 -0.95
CA VAL A 68 -17.36 -17.65 0.21
C VAL A 68 -18.72 -17.01 0.51
N ILE A 69 -18.82 -15.68 0.38
CA ILE A 69 -20.07 -14.93 0.60
C ILE A 69 -21.14 -15.31 -0.43
N SER A 70 -20.72 -15.46 -1.70
CA SER A 70 -21.63 -15.90 -2.77
C SER A 70 -22.16 -17.31 -2.50
N MET A 71 -21.27 -18.24 -2.13
CA MET A 71 -21.67 -19.61 -1.82
C MET A 71 -22.64 -19.67 -0.64
N LYS A 72 -22.39 -18.94 0.43
CA LYS A 72 -23.31 -18.84 1.58
C LYS A 72 -24.70 -18.29 1.17
N ARG A 73 -24.75 -17.30 0.27
CA ARG A 73 -26.01 -16.74 -0.25
C ARG A 73 -26.77 -17.76 -1.08
N TYR A 74 -26.08 -18.52 -1.93
CA TYR A 74 -26.73 -19.57 -2.75
C TYR A 74 -27.31 -20.66 -1.88
N VAL A 75 -26.58 -21.18 -0.90
CA VAL A 75 -27.06 -22.20 0.05
C VAL A 75 -28.22 -21.67 0.88
N LYS A 76 -28.18 -20.42 1.35
CA LYS A 76 -29.30 -19.79 2.06
C LYS A 76 -30.55 -19.72 1.17
N GLN A 77 -30.42 -19.30 -0.08
CA GLN A 77 -31.52 -19.24 -1.05
C GLN A 77 -32.11 -20.61 -1.32
N TYR A 78 -31.26 -21.63 -1.49
CA TYR A 78 -31.72 -23.01 -1.69
C TYR A 78 -32.53 -23.54 -0.48
N ARG A 79 -32.03 -23.29 0.75
CA ARG A 79 -32.74 -23.68 1.98
C ARG A 79 -34.09 -22.98 2.19
N GLN A 80 -34.18 -21.72 1.72
CA GLN A 80 -35.41 -20.91 1.89
C GLN A 80 -36.45 -21.16 0.79
N SER A 81 -36.04 -21.40 -0.44
CA SER A 81 -36.93 -21.38 -1.61
C SER A 81 -36.80 -22.60 -2.51
N GLY A 82 -35.96 -23.58 -2.14
CA GLY A 82 -35.69 -24.78 -2.95
C GLY A 82 -35.07 -24.47 -4.30
N ALA A 83 -35.02 -25.46 -5.17
CA ALA A 83 -34.47 -25.34 -6.53
C ALA A 83 -35.23 -24.29 -7.36
N ALA A 84 -36.56 -24.25 -7.26
CA ALA A 84 -37.40 -23.30 -7.99
C ALA A 84 -37.11 -21.84 -7.69
N GLY A 85 -36.52 -21.54 -6.52
CA GLY A 85 -36.13 -20.16 -6.13
C GLY A 85 -35.08 -19.52 -7.03
N PHE A 86 -34.31 -20.30 -7.77
CA PHE A 86 -33.26 -19.77 -8.65
C PHE A 86 -33.77 -19.39 -10.03
N PHE A 87 -34.93 -19.91 -10.42
CA PHE A 87 -35.55 -19.73 -11.76
C PHE A 87 -36.73 -18.76 -11.75
N LYS A 88 -37.12 -18.24 -10.58
CA LYS A 88 -38.14 -17.18 -10.52
C LYS A 88 -37.64 -15.91 -11.15
N ALA A 89 -38.35 -15.38 -12.13
CA ALA A 89 -38.11 -14.07 -12.66
C ALA A 89 -38.09 -13.02 -11.52
N ARG A 90 -37.03 -12.30 -11.32
CA ARG A 90 -36.96 -11.19 -10.38
C ARG A 90 -37.96 -10.15 -10.88
N ALA A 91 -38.95 -9.81 -10.09
CA ALA A 91 -39.75 -8.62 -10.32
C ALA A 91 -38.78 -7.44 -10.47
N ALA A 92 -38.88 -6.72 -11.59
CA ALA A 92 -38.07 -5.55 -11.84
C ALA A 92 -38.30 -4.58 -10.68
N CYS A 93 -37.27 -4.30 -9.92
CA CYS A 93 -37.33 -3.38 -8.80
C CYS A 93 -37.63 -2.01 -9.37
N GLN A 94 -38.86 -1.54 -9.24
CA GLN A 94 -39.21 -0.20 -9.67
C GLN A 94 -38.42 0.82 -8.83
N PRO A 95 -37.75 1.77 -9.43
CA PRO A 95 -36.97 2.76 -8.72
C PRO A 95 -37.90 3.62 -7.86
N ARG A 96 -37.73 3.60 -6.54
CA ARG A 96 -38.58 4.33 -5.58
C ARG A 96 -38.47 5.86 -5.71
N VAL A 97 -37.36 6.38 -6.23
CA VAL A 97 -37.06 7.81 -6.28
C VAL A 97 -37.09 8.32 -7.73
N LEU A 98 -36.46 7.62 -8.66
CA LEU A 98 -36.43 7.98 -10.07
C LEU A 98 -37.49 7.17 -10.85
N THR A 99 -38.75 7.46 -10.58
CA THR A 99 -39.88 6.83 -11.30
C THR A 99 -39.88 7.20 -12.78
N PRO A 100 -40.55 6.45 -13.67
CA PRO A 100 -40.63 6.80 -15.08
C PRO A 100 -41.09 8.24 -15.35
N ALA A 101 -42.08 8.72 -14.60
CA ALA A 101 -42.60 10.09 -14.70
C ALA A 101 -41.55 11.14 -14.26
N VAL A 102 -40.86 10.92 -13.15
CA VAL A 102 -39.77 11.79 -12.66
C VAL A 102 -38.60 11.81 -13.63
N ARG A 103 -38.29 10.66 -14.25
CA ARG A 103 -37.23 10.55 -15.24
C ARG A 103 -37.56 11.32 -16.50
N GLN A 104 -38.80 11.23 -16.98
CA GLN A 104 -39.27 11.98 -18.17
C GLN A 104 -39.19 13.48 -17.91
N LYS A 105 -39.69 13.95 -16.77
CA LYS A 105 -39.66 15.38 -16.40
C LYS A 105 -38.23 15.89 -16.21
N ALA A 106 -37.32 15.07 -15.64
CA ALA A 106 -35.91 15.40 -15.57
C ALA A 106 -35.26 15.50 -16.97
N GLN A 107 -35.66 14.63 -17.91
CA GLN A 107 -35.20 14.67 -19.30
C GLN A 107 -35.67 15.94 -20.00
N GLU A 108 -36.93 16.34 -19.84
CA GLU A 108 -37.51 17.54 -20.41
C GLU A 108 -36.81 18.82 -19.90
N LEU A 109 -36.60 18.93 -18.58
CA LEU A 109 -35.91 20.09 -17.98
C LEU A 109 -34.43 20.18 -18.44
N ILE A 110 -33.75 19.06 -18.58
CA ILE A 110 -32.37 19.01 -19.07
C ILE A 110 -32.34 19.42 -20.58
N GLN A 111 -33.33 19.00 -21.37
CA GLN A 111 -33.44 19.41 -22.79
C GLN A 111 -33.74 20.89 -22.95
N GLN A 112 -34.45 21.49 -21.99
CA GLN A 112 -34.71 22.92 -21.91
C GLN A 112 -33.50 23.75 -21.46
N GLY A 113 -32.37 23.09 -21.16
CA GLY A 113 -31.12 23.76 -20.81
C GLY A 113 -30.90 24.00 -19.30
N HIS A 114 -31.79 23.48 -18.44
CA HIS A 114 -31.60 23.60 -16.99
C HIS A 114 -30.37 22.80 -16.51
N GLY A 115 -29.57 23.39 -15.65
CA GLY A 115 -28.39 22.74 -15.08
C GLY A 115 -28.77 21.57 -14.13
N ARG A 116 -27.91 20.56 -14.04
CA ARG A 116 -28.13 19.34 -13.22
C ARG A 116 -28.57 19.65 -11.79
N HIS A 117 -27.99 20.67 -11.17
CA HIS A 117 -28.30 21.06 -9.80
C HIS A 117 -29.70 21.65 -9.69
N ALA A 118 -30.09 22.51 -10.61
CA ALA A 118 -31.43 23.13 -10.67
C ALA A 118 -32.50 22.04 -10.88
N VAL A 119 -32.30 21.13 -11.83
CA VAL A 119 -33.21 20.00 -12.09
C VAL A 119 -33.34 19.08 -10.87
N ALA A 120 -32.25 18.80 -10.18
CA ALA A 120 -32.28 17.98 -8.97
C ALA A 120 -33.09 18.67 -7.85
N GLN A 121 -32.91 19.99 -7.68
CA GLN A 121 -33.62 20.81 -6.69
C GLN A 121 -35.12 20.91 -7.01
N GLU A 122 -35.47 21.17 -8.26
CA GLU A 122 -36.86 21.31 -8.71
C GLU A 122 -37.66 19.99 -8.56
N LEU A 123 -37.00 18.84 -8.81
CA LEU A 123 -37.65 17.54 -8.70
C LEU A 123 -37.49 16.88 -7.31
N GLY A 124 -36.91 17.57 -6.33
CA GLY A 124 -36.67 17.04 -4.98
C GLY A 124 -35.72 15.83 -4.96
N LEU A 125 -34.81 15.73 -5.95
CA LEU A 125 -33.87 14.63 -6.09
C LEU A 125 -32.52 14.98 -5.45
N LYS A 126 -31.84 13.98 -4.90
CA LYS A 126 -30.42 14.16 -4.58
C LYS A 126 -29.60 14.29 -5.87
N SER A 127 -28.75 15.30 -6.00
CA SER A 127 -27.90 15.56 -7.17
C SER A 127 -27.13 14.31 -7.62
N ASP A 128 -26.69 13.47 -6.67
CA ASP A 128 -26.01 12.19 -6.96
C ASP A 128 -26.90 11.14 -7.64
N THR A 129 -28.21 11.16 -7.36
CA THR A 129 -29.20 10.28 -8.03
C THR A 129 -29.35 10.66 -9.50
N LEU A 130 -29.44 11.95 -9.80
CA LEU A 130 -29.52 12.46 -11.16
C LEU A 130 -28.21 12.19 -11.93
N ARG A 131 -27.07 12.45 -11.32
CA ARG A 131 -25.74 12.17 -11.89
C ARG A 131 -25.55 10.69 -12.26
N LYS A 132 -25.97 9.77 -11.38
CA LYS A 132 -25.92 8.33 -11.66
C LYS A 132 -26.87 7.91 -12.78
N ALA A 133 -28.01 8.56 -12.91
CA ALA A 133 -28.97 8.29 -13.99
C ALA A 133 -28.42 8.77 -15.35
N ILE A 134 -27.77 9.92 -15.39
CA ILE A 134 -27.10 10.44 -16.59
C ILE A 134 -25.93 9.53 -16.98
N LYS A 135 -25.06 9.18 -16.03
CA LYS A 135 -23.92 8.26 -16.26
C LYS A 135 -24.36 6.88 -16.76
N ALA A 136 -25.53 6.43 -16.35
CA ALA A 136 -26.12 5.16 -16.78
C ALA A 136 -26.91 5.25 -18.11
N GLY A 137 -26.88 6.39 -18.79
CA GLY A 137 -27.60 6.62 -20.05
C GLY A 137 -29.14 6.62 -19.93
N ARG A 138 -29.67 6.69 -18.69
CA ARG A 138 -31.11 6.71 -18.45
C ARG A 138 -31.75 8.09 -18.63
N ILE A 139 -30.92 9.12 -18.57
CA ILE A 139 -31.23 10.52 -18.89
C ILE A 139 -30.10 11.00 -19.80
N VAL A 140 -30.45 11.57 -20.95
CA VAL A 140 -29.49 12.05 -21.94
C VAL A 140 -29.39 13.56 -21.82
N GLU A 141 -28.21 14.07 -21.53
CA GLU A 141 -27.95 15.51 -21.63
C GLU A 141 -27.79 15.89 -23.13
N PRO A 142 -28.45 16.92 -23.61
CA PRO A 142 -28.10 17.47 -24.89
C PRO A 142 -26.64 17.90 -24.81
N ILE A 143 -25.82 17.46 -25.74
CA ILE A 143 -24.49 17.99 -25.92
C ILE A 143 -24.67 19.50 -26.05
N LYS A 144 -24.39 20.26 -25.00
CA LYS A 144 -24.23 21.69 -25.11
C LYS A 144 -23.17 21.90 -26.19
N LYS A 145 -23.55 22.31 -27.38
CA LYS A 145 -22.64 23.07 -28.20
C LYS A 145 -22.29 24.27 -27.33
N SER A 146 -21.23 24.19 -26.57
CA SER A 146 -20.58 25.37 -26.04
C SER A 146 -20.10 26.12 -27.27
N GLU A 147 -20.65 27.29 -27.51
CA GLU A 147 -20.08 28.29 -28.36
C GLU A 147 -18.79 28.83 -27.75
N ALA A 148 -17.87 28.00 -27.38
CA ALA A 148 -16.50 28.25 -27.04
C ALA A 148 -15.85 26.96 -26.50
N VAL A 149 -16.21 25.79 -27.03
CA VAL A 149 -15.18 24.85 -27.34
C VAL A 149 -14.69 25.33 -28.70
N ALA A 150 -13.79 26.29 -28.68
CA ALA A 150 -12.85 26.38 -29.75
C ALA A 150 -12.43 24.95 -29.98
N ASP A 151 -12.89 24.45 -31.10
CA ASP A 151 -12.46 23.29 -31.81
C ASP A 151 -11.33 22.61 -31.00
N LYS A 152 -11.63 21.53 -30.25
CA LYS A 152 -10.62 20.51 -30.04
C LYS A 152 -10.39 19.99 -31.44
N SER A 153 -9.71 20.86 -32.20
CA SER A 153 -9.30 20.61 -33.54
C SER A 153 -8.72 19.22 -33.50
N GLN A 154 -9.24 18.39 -34.32
CA GLN A 154 -8.54 17.20 -34.75
C GLN A 154 -7.06 17.56 -34.69
N ARG A 155 -6.32 17.05 -33.70
CA ARG A 155 -4.87 17.20 -33.69
C ARG A 155 -4.46 16.89 -35.10
N SER A 156 -3.78 17.78 -35.78
CA SER A 156 -3.35 17.54 -37.13
C SER A 156 -2.65 16.20 -37.18
N GLY A 157 -2.61 15.50 -38.29
CA GLY A 157 -1.89 14.22 -38.37
C GLY A 157 -0.45 14.35 -37.90
N LEU A 158 0.15 15.56 -38.02
CA LEU A 158 1.47 15.92 -37.48
C LEU A 158 1.48 15.96 -35.94
N ASP A 159 0.45 16.51 -35.29
CA ASP A 159 0.38 16.56 -33.84
C ASP A 159 0.17 15.16 -33.23
N SER A 160 -0.61 14.29 -33.88
CA SER A 160 -0.76 12.89 -33.48
C SER A 160 0.55 12.11 -33.63
N GLN A 161 1.32 12.37 -34.69
CA GLN A 161 2.65 11.79 -34.89
C GLN A 161 3.65 12.29 -33.85
N ALA A 162 3.61 13.57 -33.49
CA ALA A 162 4.43 14.15 -32.43
C ALA A 162 4.11 13.52 -31.07
N ALA A 163 2.82 13.32 -30.73
CA ALA A 163 2.38 12.68 -29.50
C ALA A 163 2.94 11.24 -29.36
N MET A 164 3.06 10.54 -30.48
CA MET A 164 3.70 9.22 -30.53
C MET A 164 5.22 9.26 -30.68
N GLY A 165 5.82 10.47 -30.74
CA GLY A 165 7.26 10.65 -30.93
C GLY A 165 7.72 10.37 -32.37
N MET A 166 6.84 10.44 -33.35
CA MET A 166 7.14 10.14 -34.75
C MET A 166 7.33 11.38 -35.60
N GLY A 167 6.63 12.46 -35.28
CA GLY A 167 6.66 13.71 -36.06
C GLY A 167 7.89 14.58 -35.79
N TRP A 168 8.58 14.37 -34.69
CA TRP A 168 9.75 15.13 -34.25
C TRP A 168 10.84 14.19 -33.78
N VAL A 169 11.49 13.54 -34.73
CA VAL A 169 12.53 12.57 -34.45
C VAL A 169 13.90 13.22 -34.55
N ARG A 170 14.68 13.13 -33.50
CA ARG A 170 16.08 13.57 -33.47
C ARG A 170 16.97 12.53 -34.14
N VAL A 171 16.86 12.43 -35.46
CA VAL A 171 17.51 11.36 -36.23
C VAL A 171 19.02 11.35 -36.03
N GLU A 172 19.68 12.51 -36.09
CA GLU A 172 21.13 12.62 -35.95
C GLU A 172 21.62 12.12 -34.58
N GLU A 173 21.01 12.62 -33.48
CA GLU A 173 21.39 12.22 -32.14
C GLU A 173 21.08 10.71 -31.89
N ARG A 174 20.01 10.18 -32.48
CA ARG A 174 19.68 8.76 -32.37
C ARG A 174 20.67 7.88 -33.12
N VAL A 175 21.11 8.30 -34.29
CA VAL A 175 22.13 7.61 -35.07
C VAL A 175 23.49 7.68 -34.33
N LEU A 176 23.91 8.85 -33.86
CA LEU A 176 25.12 9.00 -33.04
C LEU A 176 25.07 8.13 -31.79
N ALA A 177 23.94 8.09 -31.08
CA ALA A 177 23.74 7.24 -29.92
C ALA A 177 23.86 5.74 -30.26
N ALA A 178 23.29 5.30 -31.40
CA ALA A 178 23.38 3.90 -31.84
C ALA A 178 24.81 3.46 -32.14
N PHE A 179 25.66 4.38 -32.62
CA PHE A 179 27.08 4.11 -32.88
C PHE A 179 27.97 4.42 -31.65
N GLY A 180 27.42 4.73 -30.48
CA GLY A 180 28.19 5.06 -29.27
C GLY A 180 28.90 6.40 -29.30
N GLY A 181 28.60 7.27 -30.26
CA GLY A 181 29.16 8.60 -30.43
C GLY A 181 28.54 9.66 -29.53
N LEU A 182 27.43 9.36 -28.84
CA LEU A 182 26.73 10.30 -27.99
C LEU A 182 26.72 9.81 -26.53
N VAL A 183 27.12 10.67 -25.61
CA VAL A 183 27.07 10.36 -24.15
C VAL A 183 25.63 10.32 -23.67
N GLU A 184 24.85 11.38 -23.97
CA GLU A 184 23.42 11.50 -23.77
C GLU A 184 22.86 12.56 -24.74
N ALA A 185 21.57 12.47 -25.04
CA ALA A 185 20.90 13.48 -25.85
C ALA A 185 20.83 14.82 -25.12
N PRO A 186 21.19 15.94 -25.77
CA PRO A 186 21.02 17.24 -25.14
C PRO A 186 19.55 17.55 -24.90
N THR A 187 19.21 18.04 -23.72
CA THR A 187 17.86 18.54 -23.40
C THR A 187 17.56 19.78 -24.22
N ARG A 188 16.54 19.73 -25.09
CA ARG A 188 16.09 20.85 -25.91
C ARG A 188 14.57 20.88 -25.90
N PHE A 189 13.99 22.02 -25.58
CA PHE A 189 12.56 22.21 -25.61
C PHE A 189 12.13 22.85 -26.91
N GLU A 190 11.03 22.38 -27.45
CA GLU A 190 10.27 22.99 -28.52
C GLU A 190 8.89 23.38 -27.99
N ALA A 191 8.27 24.36 -28.67
CA ALA A 191 6.92 24.77 -28.31
C ALA A 191 5.95 23.60 -28.48
N GLY A 192 5.19 23.28 -27.43
CA GLY A 192 4.19 22.21 -27.43
C GLY A 192 2.87 22.74 -26.84
N ARG A 193 1.76 22.43 -27.49
CA ARG A 193 0.42 22.74 -26.98
C ARG A 193 -0.27 21.49 -26.47
N ASP A 194 -1.11 21.64 -25.45
CA ASP A 194 -1.90 20.54 -24.85
C ASP A 194 -1.05 19.33 -24.44
N VAL A 195 0.18 19.54 -23.98
CA VAL A 195 1.07 18.45 -23.58
C VAL A 195 0.47 17.72 -22.39
N SER A 196 0.15 16.46 -22.57
CA SER A 196 -0.50 15.63 -21.55
C SER A 196 0.35 15.53 -20.29
N CYS A 197 -0.26 15.63 -19.13
CA CYS A 197 0.43 15.65 -17.83
C CYS A 197 1.49 16.78 -17.70
N GLY A 198 1.38 17.85 -18.50
CA GLY A 198 2.32 18.99 -18.48
C GLY A 198 2.44 19.63 -17.10
N GLY A 199 1.37 19.60 -16.33
CA GLY A 199 1.35 20.09 -14.95
C GLY A 199 2.31 19.38 -14.00
N VAL A 200 2.83 18.21 -14.35
CA VAL A 200 3.85 17.52 -13.51
C VAL A 200 5.15 18.32 -13.42
N LEU A 201 5.43 19.17 -14.42
CA LEU A 201 6.59 20.07 -14.40
C LEU A 201 6.56 21.07 -13.24
N TRP A 202 5.37 21.39 -12.72
CA TRP A 202 5.23 22.24 -11.53
C TRP A 202 5.83 21.60 -10.28
N ALA A 203 6.06 20.29 -10.30
CA ALA A 203 6.74 19.60 -9.20
C ALA A 203 8.27 19.62 -9.33
N LEU A 204 8.84 20.09 -10.44
CA LEU A 204 10.27 20.05 -10.67
C LEU A 204 11.06 20.79 -9.57
N PRO A 205 10.71 22.03 -9.15
CA PRO A 205 11.43 22.70 -8.07
C PRO A 205 11.48 21.86 -6.79
N ALA A 206 10.36 21.29 -6.40
CA ALA A 206 10.25 20.47 -5.20
C ALA A 206 10.99 19.13 -5.33
N LEU A 207 11.01 18.50 -6.51
CA LEU A 207 11.78 17.29 -6.77
C LEU A 207 13.28 17.54 -6.63
N LEU A 208 13.78 18.65 -7.18
CA LEU A 208 15.18 19.03 -7.08
C LEU A 208 15.56 19.40 -5.65
N ALA A 209 14.75 20.18 -4.95
CA ALA A 209 14.97 20.55 -3.55
C ALA A 209 14.99 19.33 -2.61
N ASN A 210 14.19 18.28 -2.92
CA ASN A 210 14.22 17.02 -2.18
C ASN A 210 15.28 16.02 -2.70
N GLY A 211 16.16 16.45 -3.60
CA GLY A 211 17.37 15.73 -3.93
C GLY A 211 17.25 14.69 -5.03
N LEU A 212 16.28 14.80 -5.97
CA LEU A 212 16.15 13.83 -7.06
C LEU A 212 17.43 13.65 -7.86
N LEU A 213 18.20 14.73 -8.04
CA LEU A 213 19.48 14.74 -8.76
C LEU A 213 20.70 14.92 -7.82
N HIS A 214 20.48 14.81 -6.48
CA HIS A 214 21.56 14.99 -5.53
C HIS A 214 22.64 13.92 -5.69
N ARG A 215 23.90 14.34 -5.90
CA ARG A 215 25.08 13.48 -6.09
C ARG A 215 24.88 12.39 -7.17
N GLN A 216 24.00 12.64 -8.16
CA GLN A 216 23.69 11.66 -9.20
C GLN A 216 24.91 11.29 -10.06
N GLU A 217 25.85 12.21 -10.29
CA GLU A 217 27.07 11.99 -11.07
C GLU A 217 28.07 11.07 -10.35
N GLU A 218 28.07 11.08 -9.00
CA GLU A 218 28.94 10.22 -8.19
C GLU A 218 28.33 8.81 -8.03
N CYS A 219 26.98 8.74 -7.98
CA CYS A 219 26.28 7.51 -7.66
C CYS A 219 25.88 6.69 -8.87
N PHE A 220 25.60 7.33 -10.01
CA PHE A 220 25.05 6.65 -11.16
C PHE A 220 25.83 6.92 -12.44
N GLU A 221 25.99 5.86 -13.22
CA GLU A 221 26.62 5.92 -14.53
C GLU A 221 25.79 5.07 -15.50
N LEU A 222 25.62 5.57 -16.71
CA LEU A 222 25.01 4.82 -17.81
C LEU A 222 25.96 4.77 -18.99
N PRO A 223 25.96 3.68 -19.76
CA PRO A 223 26.67 3.62 -21.03
C PRO A 223 26.22 4.74 -21.96
N LYS A 224 27.13 5.21 -22.80
CA LYS A 224 26.84 6.15 -23.87
C LYS A 224 25.61 5.76 -24.65
N GLY A 225 24.76 6.73 -24.96
CA GLY A 225 23.48 6.48 -25.63
C GLY A 225 22.57 7.69 -25.59
N PHE A 226 21.32 7.53 -26.05
CA PHE A 226 20.39 8.65 -26.16
C PHE A 226 19.86 9.14 -24.80
N TYR A 227 19.60 8.23 -23.85
CA TYR A 227 19.04 8.57 -22.54
C TYR A 227 20.10 8.50 -21.45
N GLY A 228 20.39 9.62 -20.81
CA GLY A 228 21.29 9.74 -19.68
C GLY A 228 20.63 9.54 -18.32
N VAL A 229 21.41 9.64 -17.25
CA VAL A 229 20.96 9.45 -15.86
C VAL A 229 19.90 10.47 -15.48
N VAL A 230 20.10 11.73 -15.81
CA VAL A 230 19.14 12.83 -15.52
C VAL A 230 17.78 12.55 -16.15
N HIS A 231 17.77 12.13 -17.43
CA HIS A 231 16.52 11.79 -18.11
C HIS A 231 15.75 10.67 -17.42
N VAL A 232 16.47 9.63 -16.97
CA VAL A 232 15.85 8.48 -16.27
C VAL A 232 15.29 8.89 -14.90
N LEU A 233 16.05 9.65 -14.12
CA LEU A 233 15.62 10.10 -12.79
C LEU A 233 14.40 11.04 -12.87
N LEU A 234 14.45 12.05 -13.77
CA LEU A 234 13.33 12.97 -14.00
C LEU A 234 12.08 12.22 -14.46
N LEU A 235 12.24 11.33 -15.47
CA LEU A 235 11.12 10.51 -15.95
C LEU A 235 10.48 9.72 -14.80
N MET A 236 11.27 9.02 -14.01
CA MET A 236 10.75 8.22 -12.90
C MET A 236 10.08 9.07 -11.82
N GLY A 237 10.61 10.25 -11.52
CA GLY A 237 9.98 11.22 -10.62
C GLY A 237 8.62 11.71 -11.13
N PHE A 238 8.57 12.11 -12.40
CA PHE A 238 7.34 12.56 -13.04
C PHE A 238 6.28 11.46 -13.14
N LEU A 239 6.66 10.25 -13.55
CA LEU A 239 5.77 9.09 -13.59
C LEU A 239 5.18 8.78 -12.21
N ALA A 240 5.99 8.87 -11.15
CA ALA A 240 5.51 8.66 -9.78
C ALA A 240 4.45 9.69 -9.37
N LEU A 241 4.66 10.97 -9.67
CA LEU A 241 3.75 12.07 -9.38
C LEU A 241 2.48 12.03 -10.23
N ALA A 242 2.58 11.67 -11.51
CA ALA A 242 1.44 11.47 -12.40
C ALA A 242 0.68 10.14 -12.16
N ARG A 243 1.07 9.35 -11.13
CA ARG A 243 0.41 8.09 -10.74
C ARG A 243 0.55 6.96 -11.76
N VAL A 244 1.58 6.97 -12.57
CA VAL A 244 1.98 5.83 -13.39
C VAL A 244 2.70 4.82 -12.48
N LYS A 245 1.92 3.99 -11.80
CA LYS A 245 2.34 3.18 -10.63
C LYS A 245 3.34 2.07 -10.94
N SER A 246 3.46 1.66 -12.20
CA SER A 246 4.38 0.59 -12.61
C SER A 246 4.95 0.87 -13.99
N LEU A 247 6.15 0.35 -14.26
CA LEU A 247 6.79 0.49 -15.57
C LEU A 247 5.96 -0.10 -16.70
N GLU A 248 5.16 -1.15 -16.44
CA GLU A 248 4.28 -1.75 -17.44
C GLU A 248 3.19 -0.80 -17.94
N ARG A 249 2.76 0.13 -17.12
CA ARG A 249 1.76 1.13 -17.51
C ARG A 249 2.28 2.13 -18.54
N LEU A 250 3.60 2.29 -18.63
CA LEU A 250 4.21 3.14 -19.65
C LEU A 250 3.82 2.75 -21.09
N ARG A 251 3.41 1.49 -21.31
CA ARG A 251 2.89 1.04 -22.61
C ARG A 251 1.61 1.73 -23.05
N PHE A 252 0.89 2.33 -22.13
CA PHE A 252 -0.37 3.02 -22.39
C PHE A 252 -0.20 4.55 -22.42
N GLU A 253 1.02 5.03 -22.21
CA GLU A 253 1.36 6.45 -22.27
C GLU A 253 1.83 6.83 -23.65
N ALA A 254 1.60 8.09 -24.06
CA ALA A 254 2.08 8.63 -25.32
C ALA A 254 3.58 9.02 -25.20
N PRO A 255 4.50 8.31 -25.85
CA PRO A 255 5.93 8.50 -25.59
C PRO A 255 6.46 9.87 -26.00
N GLY A 256 5.89 10.50 -27.01
CA GLY A 256 6.24 11.84 -27.43
C GLY A 256 5.79 12.92 -26.43
N GLU A 257 4.60 12.81 -25.88
CA GLU A 257 4.07 13.73 -24.84
C GLU A 257 5.02 13.76 -23.62
N TRP A 258 5.38 12.58 -23.14
CA TRP A 258 6.36 12.45 -22.05
C TRP A 258 7.78 12.91 -22.46
N GLY A 259 8.13 12.77 -23.75
CA GLY A 259 9.37 13.27 -24.30
C GLY A 259 9.43 14.81 -24.19
N HIS A 260 8.37 15.51 -24.54
CA HIS A 260 8.28 16.97 -24.41
C HIS A 260 8.54 17.44 -22.98
N LEU A 261 8.08 16.70 -21.94
CA LEU A 261 8.34 17.04 -20.53
C LEU A 261 9.82 16.94 -20.14
N LEU A 262 10.62 16.21 -20.91
CA LEU A 262 12.06 16.02 -20.69
C LEU A 262 12.92 16.80 -21.69
N GLY A 263 12.31 17.58 -22.56
CA GLY A 263 13.02 18.22 -23.68
C GLY A 263 13.62 17.20 -24.66
N LEU A 264 12.95 16.06 -24.88
CA LEU A 264 13.33 14.98 -25.79
C LEU A 264 12.22 14.73 -26.82
N ASP A 265 12.54 14.02 -27.91
CA ASP A 265 11.54 13.63 -28.91
C ASP A 265 10.55 12.58 -28.38
N ARG A 266 11.02 11.64 -27.57
CA ARG A 266 10.21 10.62 -26.91
C ARG A 266 10.96 10.00 -25.73
N ILE A 267 10.21 9.40 -24.80
CA ILE A 267 10.77 8.65 -23.69
C ILE A 267 11.21 7.23 -24.10
N PRO A 268 12.05 6.55 -23.30
CA PRO A 268 12.45 5.18 -23.56
C PRO A 268 11.25 4.23 -23.43
N GLU A 269 11.22 3.20 -24.25
CA GLU A 269 10.29 2.08 -24.10
C GLU A 269 10.52 1.33 -22.78
N VAL A 270 9.51 0.60 -22.32
CA VAL A 270 9.54 -0.16 -21.05
C VAL A 270 10.78 -1.03 -20.93
N HIS A 271 11.17 -1.74 -22.00
CA HIS A 271 12.33 -2.62 -22.00
C HIS A 271 13.63 -1.81 -21.79
N THR A 272 13.79 -0.72 -22.53
CA THR A 272 14.96 0.16 -22.43
C THR A 272 15.05 0.82 -21.05
N LEU A 273 13.94 1.33 -20.52
CA LEU A 273 13.90 1.93 -19.19
C LEU A 273 14.26 0.90 -18.10
N ARG A 274 13.78 -0.33 -18.21
CA ARG A 274 14.14 -1.42 -17.29
C ARG A 274 15.63 -1.75 -17.35
N ALA A 275 16.20 -1.80 -18.56
CA ALA A 275 17.64 -2.06 -18.74
C ALA A 275 18.47 -0.96 -18.07
N LYS A 276 18.14 0.33 -18.32
CA LYS A 276 18.82 1.46 -17.71
C LYS A 276 18.70 1.49 -16.19
N LEU A 277 17.50 1.26 -15.65
CA LEU A 277 17.32 1.12 -14.20
C LEU A 277 18.13 -0.06 -13.63
N GLY A 278 18.31 -1.15 -14.40
CA GLY A 278 19.15 -2.25 -14.00
C GLY A 278 20.64 -1.91 -14.00
N GLN A 279 21.09 -1.08 -14.95
CA GLN A 279 22.48 -0.60 -15.00
C GLN A 279 22.79 0.39 -13.87
N MET A 280 21.85 1.27 -13.53
CA MET A 280 21.98 2.20 -12.39
C MET A 280 21.90 1.48 -11.03
N ALA A 281 21.17 0.37 -10.95
CA ALA A 281 20.87 -0.32 -9.70
C ALA A 281 22.03 -1.22 -9.25
N GLN A 282 23.13 -0.62 -8.83
CA GLN A 282 24.24 -1.29 -8.14
C GLN A 282 24.06 -1.07 -6.63
N ASP A 283 24.09 -2.17 -5.84
CA ASP A 283 23.73 -2.14 -4.40
C ASP A 283 24.44 -1.02 -3.62
N GLN A 284 25.75 -0.97 -3.66
CA GLN A 284 26.53 0.02 -2.91
C GLN A 284 26.25 1.47 -3.34
N LYS A 285 26.06 1.71 -4.64
CA LYS A 285 25.77 3.03 -5.18
C LYS A 285 24.39 3.53 -4.82
N VAL A 286 23.38 2.66 -4.89
CA VAL A 286 21.99 2.98 -4.48
C VAL A 286 21.92 3.26 -2.98
N GLU A 287 22.62 2.46 -2.17
CA GLU A 287 22.71 2.68 -0.72
C GLU A 287 23.39 4.01 -0.39
N SER A 288 24.51 4.33 -1.05
CA SER A 288 25.21 5.60 -0.87
C SER A 288 24.32 6.79 -1.23
N TRP A 289 23.60 6.71 -2.35
CA TRP A 289 22.64 7.74 -2.74
C TRP A 289 21.49 7.88 -1.72
N SER A 290 20.88 6.76 -1.31
CA SER A 290 19.84 6.76 -0.30
C SER A 290 20.32 7.30 1.05
N ALA A 291 21.56 7.01 1.44
CA ALA A 291 22.18 7.54 2.67
C ALA A 291 22.38 9.05 2.60
N SER A 292 22.93 9.56 1.49
CA SER A 292 23.15 11.00 1.32
C SER A 292 21.82 11.80 1.32
N LEU A 293 20.75 11.24 0.75
CA LEU A 293 19.43 11.85 0.82
C LEU A 293 18.87 11.84 2.26
N SER A 294 18.99 10.71 2.96
CA SER A 294 18.57 10.58 4.35
C SER A 294 19.29 11.59 5.26
N GLU A 295 20.61 11.68 5.14
CA GLU A 295 21.45 12.66 5.85
C GLU A 295 20.98 14.10 5.58
N GLN A 296 20.74 14.44 4.30
CA GLN A 296 20.23 15.75 3.90
C GLN A 296 18.89 16.07 4.54
N TRP A 297 17.93 15.14 4.45
CA TRP A 297 16.59 15.34 5.00
C TRP A 297 16.59 15.43 6.53
N MET A 298 17.40 14.63 7.20
CA MET A 298 17.56 14.67 8.65
C MET A 298 18.24 15.98 9.10
N ALA A 299 19.23 16.46 8.34
CA ALA A 299 19.92 17.71 8.61
C ALA A 299 19.00 18.94 8.43
N GLN A 300 18.07 18.89 7.48
CA GLN A 300 17.07 19.95 7.24
C GLN A 300 16.05 20.07 8.37
N ALA A 301 15.71 18.96 9.07
CA ALA A 301 14.73 18.93 10.15
C ALA A 301 15.22 18.06 11.32
N PRO A 302 16.29 18.49 12.03
CA PRO A 302 16.92 17.66 13.07
C PRO A 302 16.01 17.33 14.25
N GLU A 303 15.05 18.19 14.54
CA GLU A 303 14.02 17.95 15.59
C GLU A 303 13.08 16.80 15.26
N LEU A 304 12.86 16.53 13.96
CA LEU A 304 12.05 15.39 13.49
C LEU A 304 12.89 14.11 13.40
N ALA A 305 14.18 14.23 13.09
CA ALA A 305 15.12 13.13 13.03
C ALA A 305 15.44 12.50 14.41
N GLY A 306 15.12 13.20 15.50
CA GLY A 306 15.29 12.69 16.86
C GLY A 306 14.27 11.62 17.27
N ARG A 307 13.22 11.40 16.49
CA ARG A 307 12.14 10.43 16.75
C ARG A 307 11.80 9.66 15.47
N LEU A 308 12.14 8.38 15.46
CA LEU A 308 12.16 7.55 14.27
C LEU A 308 11.18 6.39 14.42
N TYR A 309 10.22 6.34 13.51
CA TYR A 309 9.22 5.26 13.44
C TYR A 309 9.71 4.19 12.49
N VAL A 310 9.72 2.95 12.97
CA VAL A 310 10.12 1.80 12.17
C VAL A 310 8.96 0.84 12.03
N ASP A 311 8.58 0.53 10.80
CA ASP A 311 7.53 -0.45 10.54
C ASP A 311 7.85 -1.31 9.32
N GLY A 312 7.38 -2.56 9.36
CA GLY A 312 7.60 -3.55 8.33
C GLY A 312 6.39 -3.71 7.41
N HIS A 313 6.57 -3.49 6.11
CA HIS A 313 5.54 -3.72 5.11
C HIS A 313 5.80 -4.99 4.31
N VAL A 314 4.84 -5.93 4.32
CA VAL A 314 4.93 -7.17 3.53
C VAL A 314 4.36 -6.95 2.14
N ARG A 315 5.22 -7.03 1.13
CA ARG A 315 4.81 -7.09 -0.28
C ARG A 315 4.44 -8.52 -0.65
N VAL A 316 3.18 -8.73 -0.95
CA VAL A 316 2.68 -10.05 -1.36
C VAL A 316 3.02 -10.31 -2.84
N TYR A 317 3.53 -11.48 -3.12
CA TYR A 317 3.79 -11.96 -4.47
C TYR A 317 2.70 -12.94 -4.91
N HIS A 318 1.91 -12.54 -5.87
CA HIS A 318 0.82 -13.35 -6.43
C HIS A 318 1.24 -14.21 -7.64
N GLY A 319 2.49 -14.06 -8.09
CA GLY A 319 3.03 -14.85 -9.20
C GLY A 319 3.44 -16.27 -8.78
N TYR A 320 3.72 -17.09 -9.77
CA TYR A 320 4.12 -18.50 -9.61
C TYR A 320 5.50 -18.82 -10.23
N GLN A 321 6.15 -17.84 -10.85
CA GLN A 321 7.45 -18.04 -11.52
C GLN A 321 8.61 -18.30 -10.56
N THR A 322 8.51 -17.83 -9.33
CA THR A 322 9.53 -18.07 -8.30
C THR A 322 8.92 -18.39 -6.95
N LEU A 323 9.67 -19.14 -6.16
CA LEU A 323 9.36 -19.35 -4.75
C LEU A 323 9.90 -18.17 -3.94
N LEU A 324 9.04 -17.55 -3.14
CA LEU A 324 9.43 -16.58 -2.12
C LEU A 324 9.06 -17.12 -0.73
N PRO A 325 9.73 -16.61 0.34
CA PRO A 325 9.40 -17.02 1.69
C PRO A 325 7.96 -16.67 2.05
N LYS A 326 7.29 -17.56 2.81
CA LYS A 326 5.95 -17.29 3.34
C LYS A 326 6.01 -16.36 4.54
N ARG A 327 5.17 -15.32 4.54
CA ARG A 327 5.00 -14.35 5.62
C ARG A 327 3.56 -14.31 6.07
N TYR A 328 3.33 -14.07 7.36
CA TYR A 328 2.00 -13.71 7.84
C TYR A 328 1.69 -12.28 7.44
N VAL A 329 0.63 -12.10 6.69
CA VAL A 329 0.12 -10.81 6.24
C VAL A 329 -1.10 -10.47 7.10
N ALA A 330 -0.95 -9.54 8.03
CA ALA A 330 -1.98 -9.23 9.03
C ALA A 330 -3.30 -8.78 8.40
N ARG A 331 -3.24 -7.95 7.35
CA ARG A 331 -4.41 -7.46 6.61
C ARG A 331 -5.22 -8.57 5.93
N GLU A 332 -4.54 -9.63 5.46
CA GLU A 332 -5.15 -10.78 4.79
C GLU A 332 -5.47 -11.92 5.78
N LYS A 333 -4.89 -11.87 6.98
CA LYS A 333 -4.91 -12.93 8.00
C LYS A 333 -4.41 -14.29 7.48
N LEU A 334 -3.54 -14.27 6.48
CA LEU A 334 -3.00 -15.45 5.78
C LEU A 334 -1.47 -15.43 5.75
N CYS A 335 -0.86 -16.62 5.64
CA CYS A 335 0.56 -16.75 5.33
C CYS A 335 0.73 -16.80 3.80
N LEU A 336 1.17 -15.70 3.21
CA LEU A 336 1.38 -15.53 1.77
C LEU A 336 2.87 -15.43 1.45
N ARG A 337 3.23 -15.72 0.19
CA ARG A 337 4.60 -15.52 -0.32
C ARG A 337 4.86 -14.03 -0.48
N GLY A 338 6.02 -13.56 -0.06
CA GLY A 338 6.37 -12.16 -0.17
C GLY A 338 7.68 -11.81 0.50
N THR A 339 8.08 -10.56 0.34
CA THR A 339 9.25 -9.94 0.97
C THR A 339 8.81 -8.83 1.92
N THR A 340 9.63 -8.49 2.89
CA THR A 340 9.34 -7.38 3.80
C THR A 340 10.31 -6.26 3.57
N ASP A 341 9.77 -5.05 3.49
CA ASP A 341 10.52 -3.81 3.43
C ASP A 341 10.30 -3.07 4.75
N TYR A 342 11.36 -2.67 5.44
CA TYR A 342 11.29 -1.91 6.69
C TYR A 342 11.52 -0.44 6.38
N TRP A 343 10.56 0.39 6.78
CA TRP A 343 10.54 1.83 6.49
C TRP A 343 10.82 2.62 7.74
N ILE A 344 11.68 3.61 7.60
CA ILE A 344 12.04 4.52 8.67
C ILE A 344 11.49 5.90 8.33
N ASN A 345 10.55 6.36 9.17
CA ASN A 345 9.81 7.60 8.97
C ASN A 345 9.97 8.52 10.17
N ASP A 346 9.72 9.83 9.96
CA ASP A 346 9.53 10.78 11.05
C ASP A 346 8.11 10.69 11.66
N GLN A 347 7.84 11.50 12.67
CA GLN A 347 6.53 11.55 13.34
C GLN A 347 5.38 12.07 12.46
N GLU A 348 5.67 12.69 11.32
CA GLU A 348 4.69 13.16 10.33
C GLU A 348 4.47 12.14 9.21
N GLY A 349 5.12 10.99 9.29
CA GLY A 349 5.03 9.91 8.31
C GLY A 349 5.89 10.13 7.07
N ARG A 350 6.84 11.10 7.05
CA ARG A 350 7.76 11.27 5.93
C ARG A 350 8.90 10.26 6.01
N PRO A 351 9.17 9.48 4.95
CA PRO A 351 10.21 8.47 4.97
C PRO A 351 11.60 9.12 4.88
N PHE A 352 12.55 8.58 5.66
CA PHE A 352 13.98 8.87 5.53
C PHE A 352 14.67 7.84 4.65
N PHE A 353 14.44 6.55 4.90
CA PHE A 353 14.99 5.48 4.09
C PHE A 353 14.20 4.19 4.24
N VAL A 354 14.51 3.21 3.40
CA VAL A 354 13.93 1.87 3.42
C VAL A 354 15.03 0.82 3.43
N VAL A 355 14.81 -0.27 4.17
CA VAL A 355 15.62 -1.48 4.15
C VAL A 355 14.83 -2.59 3.48
N ASN A 356 15.23 -2.99 2.28
CA ASN A 356 14.60 -4.06 1.52
C ASN A 356 15.24 -5.40 1.92
N THR A 357 14.46 -6.33 2.48
CA THR A 357 15.00 -7.63 2.90
C THR A 357 14.66 -8.74 1.91
N ALA A 358 15.65 -9.61 1.69
CA ALA A 358 15.51 -10.78 0.81
C ALA A 358 14.72 -11.92 1.43
N ALA A 359 15.10 -12.25 2.67
CA ALA A 359 14.46 -13.25 3.49
C ALA A 359 13.64 -12.54 4.57
N ASN A 360 13.11 -13.31 5.50
CA ASN A 360 12.41 -12.78 6.65
C ASN A 360 13.30 -12.85 7.91
N PRO A 361 14.27 -11.94 8.08
CA PRO A 361 15.11 -11.97 9.27
C PRO A 361 14.36 -11.57 10.54
N GLY A 362 13.20 -10.92 10.40
CA GLY A 362 12.47 -10.27 11.48
C GLY A 362 13.01 -8.90 11.84
N LEU A 363 12.16 -8.04 12.40
CA LEU A 363 12.49 -6.66 12.72
C LEU A 363 13.72 -6.53 13.63
N ILE A 364 13.84 -7.37 14.67
CA ILE A 364 14.96 -7.32 15.63
C ILE A 364 16.32 -7.51 14.93
N ALA A 365 16.41 -8.44 13.99
CA ALA A 365 17.67 -8.67 13.27
C ALA A 365 18.02 -7.49 12.36
N VAL A 366 17.03 -6.93 11.64
CA VAL A 366 17.21 -5.78 10.77
C VAL A 366 17.56 -4.51 11.56
N LEU A 367 16.94 -4.32 12.72
CA LEU A 367 17.32 -3.24 13.64
C LEU A 367 18.79 -3.30 14.00
N ARG A 368 19.28 -4.47 14.47
CA ARG A 368 20.67 -4.63 14.89
C ARG A 368 21.68 -4.50 13.77
N GLN A 369 21.39 -5.09 12.61
CA GLN A 369 22.38 -5.26 11.53
C GLN A 369 22.42 -4.11 10.52
N GLU A 370 21.29 -3.46 10.29
CA GLU A 370 21.16 -2.50 9.21
C GLU A 370 20.67 -1.11 9.68
N ILE A 371 19.57 -1.05 10.45
CA ILE A 371 18.93 0.23 10.78
C ILE A 371 19.75 1.02 11.82
N ILE A 372 20.09 0.41 12.96
CA ILE A 372 20.78 1.09 14.06
C ILE A 372 22.17 1.59 13.64
N PRO A 373 23.04 0.77 12.99
CA PRO A 373 24.33 1.25 12.52
C PRO A 373 24.25 2.44 11.59
N ARG A 374 23.23 2.46 10.73
CA ARG A 374 22.95 3.55 9.82
C ARG A 374 22.49 4.81 10.56
N LEU A 375 21.52 4.68 11.48
CA LEU A 375 20.99 5.81 12.25
C LEU A 375 22.05 6.45 13.17
N LEU A 376 22.94 5.66 13.79
CA LEU A 376 24.05 6.17 14.58
C LEU A 376 24.97 7.08 13.78
N LYS A 377 25.09 6.86 12.47
CA LYS A 377 25.87 7.67 11.55
C LYS A 377 25.10 8.87 11.00
N GLU A 378 23.83 8.67 10.62
CA GLU A 378 23.04 9.64 9.83
C GLU A 378 22.26 10.65 10.68
N VAL A 379 21.81 10.29 11.92
CA VAL A 379 21.06 11.22 12.75
C VAL A 379 21.92 12.39 13.19
N PRO A 380 21.54 13.65 12.85
CA PRO A 380 22.34 14.82 13.19
C PRO A 380 22.17 15.22 14.67
N ARG A 381 23.09 16.06 15.14
CA ARG A 381 23.03 16.67 16.49
C ARG A 381 22.88 15.67 17.63
N GLN A 382 23.46 14.46 17.47
CA GLN A 382 23.50 13.53 18.59
C GLN A 382 24.34 14.09 19.74
N PRO A 383 23.96 13.81 21.01
CA PRO A 383 24.79 14.19 22.16
C PRO A 383 26.20 13.61 22.06
N THR A 384 27.18 14.38 22.51
CA THR A 384 28.56 13.93 22.62
C THR A 384 28.71 12.86 23.71
N GLU A 385 29.78 12.09 23.66
CA GLU A 385 30.08 11.08 24.67
C GLU A 385 30.25 11.71 26.08
N GLN A 386 30.72 12.94 26.17
CA GLN A 386 30.82 13.68 27.43
C GLN A 386 29.44 14.02 28.00
N GLU A 387 28.53 14.50 27.17
CA GLU A 387 27.14 14.80 27.57
C GLU A 387 26.37 13.55 27.98
N LEU A 388 26.58 12.42 27.27
CA LEU A 388 25.97 11.13 27.61
C LEU A 388 26.51 10.54 28.91
N LYS A 389 27.78 10.83 29.27
CA LYS A 389 28.36 10.44 30.57
C LYS A 389 27.90 11.32 31.70
N ALA A 390 27.69 12.62 31.41
CA ALA A 390 27.24 13.59 32.41
C ALA A 390 25.79 13.39 32.86
N ASP A 391 24.91 12.98 31.92
CA ASP A 391 23.51 12.69 32.19
C ASP A 391 23.18 11.23 31.81
N ARG A 392 22.93 10.40 32.80
CA ARG A 392 22.59 8.98 32.63
C ARG A 392 21.27 8.74 31.90
N TYR A 393 20.38 9.73 31.80
CA TYR A 393 19.09 9.63 31.13
C TYR A 393 19.09 10.24 29.73
N ARG A 394 20.18 10.94 29.35
CA ARG A 394 20.33 11.50 28.01
C ARG A 394 20.52 10.41 26.98
N PHE A 395 19.85 10.54 25.85
CA PHE A 395 19.87 9.59 24.75
C PHE A 395 20.16 10.28 23.43
N ARG A 396 20.57 9.51 22.41
CA ARG A 396 20.90 9.99 21.07
C ARG A 396 19.65 10.30 20.26
N PHE A 397 18.73 9.37 20.21
CA PHE A 397 17.41 9.45 19.54
C PHE A 397 16.46 8.40 20.10
N VAL A 398 15.19 8.50 19.71
CA VAL A 398 14.12 7.57 20.11
C VAL A 398 13.71 6.72 18.91
N MET A 399 13.65 5.42 19.10
CA MET A 399 13.10 4.47 18.11
C MET A 399 11.73 3.99 18.55
N ILE A 400 10.75 4.10 17.65
CA ILE A 400 9.34 3.76 17.89
C ILE A 400 8.95 2.67 16.91
N PHE A 401 8.51 1.52 17.42
CA PHE A 401 8.13 0.39 16.58
C PHE A 401 7.01 -0.45 17.22
N ASP A 402 6.44 -1.35 16.44
CA ASP A 402 5.36 -2.20 16.90
C ASP A 402 5.83 -3.41 17.74
N ARG A 403 4.90 -4.30 18.10
CA ARG A 403 5.18 -5.51 18.88
C ARG A 403 6.12 -6.51 18.18
N GLU A 404 6.42 -6.38 16.90
CA GLU A 404 7.39 -7.23 16.20
C GLU A 404 8.80 -7.03 16.76
N GLY A 405 9.14 -5.79 17.13
CA GLY A 405 10.43 -5.42 17.73
C GLY A 405 10.53 -5.64 19.24
N TYR A 406 9.51 -6.18 19.88
CA TYR A 406 9.52 -6.37 21.33
C TYR A 406 10.53 -7.44 21.77
N SER A 407 11.61 -7.02 22.40
CA SER A 407 12.62 -7.87 23.03
C SER A 407 13.30 -7.10 24.18
N PRO A 408 13.15 -7.54 25.44
CA PRO A 408 13.84 -6.93 26.58
C PRO A 408 15.36 -6.89 26.43
N GLU A 409 15.94 -7.90 25.79
CA GLU A 409 17.37 -7.96 25.51
C GLU A 409 17.78 -6.84 24.53
N LEU A 410 17.01 -6.66 23.44
CA LEU A 410 17.26 -5.58 22.49
C LEU A 410 17.13 -4.20 23.16
N PHE A 411 16.14 -4.01 24.04
CA PHE A 411 15.97 -2.72 24.72
C PHE A 411 17.14 -2.41 25.64
N ALA A 412 17.69 -3.42 26.33
CA ALA A 412 18.89 -3.27 27.15
C ALA A 412 20.11 -2.89 26.30
N GLU A 413 20.35 -3.61 25.20
CA GLU A 413 21.42 -3.33 24.23
C GLU A 413 21.33 -1.91 23.66
N LEU A 414 20.11 -1.46 23.31
CA LEU A 414 19.88 -0.11 22.78
C LEU A 414 20.09 0.97 23.84
N TRP A 415 19.64 0.71 25.06
CA TRP A 415 19.89 1.65 26.16
C TRP A 415 21.35 1.76 26.53
N GLU A 416 22.13 0.69 26.47
CA GLU A 416 23.59 0.74 26.59
C GLU A 416 24.24 1.66 25.54
N GLN A 417 23.69 1.68 24.31
CA GLN A 417 24.09 2.59 23.25
C GLN A 417 23.44 3.98 23.35
N ARG A 418 22.69 4.25 24.43
CA ARG A 418 21.95 5.49 24.63
C ARG A 418 20.93 5.77 23.53
N ILE A 419 20.26 4.74 23.04
CA ILE A 419 19.13 4.82 22.13
C ILE A 419 17.87 4.52 22.93
N ALA A 420 16.95 5.47 23.02
CA ALA A 420 15.67 5.26 23.67
C ALA A 420 14.71 4.47 22.75
N THR A 421 13.85 3.66 23.35
CA THR A 421 12.89 2.82 22.63
C THR A 421 11.48 3.01 23.16
N GLN A 422 10.49 2.92 22.25
CA GLN A 422 9.07 2.93 22.61
C GLN A 422 8.36 1.85 21.78
N THR A 423 7.56 1.01 22.45
CA THR A 423 6.77 -0.02 21.78
C THR A 423 5.59 -0.47 22.64
N TYR A 424 4.62 -1.17 22.04
CA TYR A 424 3.55 -1.80 22.79
C TYR A 424 4.07 -2.99 23.61
N ARG A 425 3.61 -3.11 24.85
CA ARG A 425 3.93 -4.24 25.70
C ARG A 425 3.36 -5.54 25.12
N LYS A 426 4.16 -6.60 25.19
CA LYS A 426 3.77 -7.94 24.73
C LYS A 426 3.48 -8.83 25.94
N GLY A 427 2.45 -9.66 25.81
CA GLY A 427 2.01 -10.59 26.87
C GLY A 427 0.77 -10.10 27.62
N THR A 428 0.18 -10.99 28.40
CA THR A 428 -0.95 -10.68 29.28
C THR A 428 -0.43 -10.02 30.54
N VAL A 429 -0.98 -8.89 30.92
CA VAL A 429 -0.59 -8.13 32.12
C VAL A 429 -1.89 -7.83 32.86
N GLU A 430 -1.83 -7.87 34.20
CA GLU A 430 -2.96 -7.47 35.04
C GLU A 430 -3.35 -6.03 34.79
N ASP A 431 -4.63 -5.76 34.77
CA ASP A 431 -5.14 -4.41 34.62
C ASP A 431 -4.83 -3.57 35.85
N TRP A 432 -4.55 -2.27 35.63
CA TRP A 432 -4.35 -1.32 36.70
C TRP A 432 -5.69 -0.78 37.19
N PRO A 433 -5.81 -0.41 38.47
CA PRO A 433 -7.01 0.24 39.00
C PRO A 433 -7.38 1.49 38.20
N VAL A 434 -8.65 1.59 37.83
CA VAL A 434 -9.16 2.71 37.01
C VAL A 434 -8.94 4.07 37.69
N ALA A 435 -8.88 4.11 39.02
CA ALA A 435 -8.61 5.31 39.80
C ALA A 435 -7.19 5.91 39.57
N GLU A 436 -6.26 5.15 39.03
CA GLU A 436 -4.91 5.66 38.73
C GLU A 436 -4.84 6.45 37.42
N PHE A 437 -5.86 6.30 36.54
CA PHE A 437 -5.89 6.98 35.27
C PHE A 437 -6.40 8.41 35.41
N GLN A 438 -5.58 9.34 34.95
CA GLN A 438 -5.93 10.76 34.91
C GLN A 438 -6.20 11.19 33.47
N GLU A 439 -7.04 12.18 33.27
CA GLU A 439 -7.36 12.72 31.96
C GLU A 439 -6.33 13.78 31.55
N TYR A 440 -5.76 13.60 30.36
CA TYR A 440 -4.78 14.49 29.76
C TYR A 440 -5.26 14.96 28.38
N GLU A 441 -5.01 16.25 28.07
CA GLU A 441 -5.18 16.76 26.71
C GLU A 441 -3.91 16.46 25.89
N VAL A 442 -4.03 15.60 24.90
CA VAL A 442 -2.95 15.22 23.99
C VAL A 442 -3.17 15.88 22.65
N ARG A 443 -2.23 16.72 22.22
CA ARG A 443 -2.26 17.33 20.87
C ARG A 443 -1.58 16.40 19.88
N LEU A 444 -2.36 15.88 18.92
CA LEU A 444 -1.87 15.01 17.85
C LEU A 444 -1.06 15.82 16.81
N PRO A 445 -0.24 15.15 15.95
CA PRO A 445 0.62 15.84 14.96
C PRO A 445 -0.12 16.80 14.03
N HIS A 446 -1.39 16.54 13.71
CA HIS A 446 -2.21 17.38 12.83
C HIS A 446 -2.93 18.52 13.56
N GLY A 447 -2.57 18.79 14.82
CA GLY A 447 -3.15 19.87 15.63
C GLY A 447 -4.45 19.52 16.35
N GLU A 448 -5.04 18.35 16.07
CA GLU A 448 -6.22 17.86 16.78
C GLU A 448 -5.92 17.61 18.25
N LYS A 449 -6.83 18.02 19.11
CA LYS A 449 -6.75 17.81 20.56
C LYS A 449 -7.63 16.63 20.95
N GLN A 450 -7.03 15.63 21.57
CA GLN A 450 -7.74 14.45 22.04
C GLN A 450 -7.56 14.31 23.56
N ARG A 451 -8.64 14.05 24.29
CA ARG A 451 -8.57 13.70 25.71
C ARG A 451 -8.31 12.22 25.88
N MET A 452 -7.27 11.88 26.63
CA MET A 452 -6.84 10.51 26.88
C MET A 452 -6.73 10.26 28.37
N LYS A 453 -7.26 9.13 28.85
CA LYS A 453 -7.05 8.67 30.22
C LYS A 453 -5.77 7.86 30.28
N LEU A 454 -4.72 8.40 30.92
CA LEU A 454 -3.39 7.83 30.98
C LEU A 454 -2.98 7.57 32.42
N ALA A 455 -2.20 6.51 32.61
CA ALA A 455 -1.51 6.21 33.86
C ALA A 455 -0.07 5.74 33.56
N GLU A 456 0.84 5.96 34.51
CA GLU A 456 2.25 5.61 34.37
C GLU A 456 2.76 4.87 35.60
N ARG A 457 3.58 3.83 35.39
CA ARG A 457 4.37 3.16 36.42
C ARG A 457 5.75 2.81 35.90
N GLY A 458 6.73 2.79 36.78
CA GLY A 458 8.01 2.15 36.51
C GLY A 458 7.89 0.63 36.69
N VAL A 459 8.39 -0.15 35.74
CA VAL A 459 8.31 -1.62 35.80
C VAL A 459 9.63 -2.26 35.40
N TRP A 460 9.90 -3.44 35.95
CA TRP A 460 11.03 -4.27 35.53
C TRP A 460 10.64 -5.21 34.38
N LEU A 461 11.38 -5.18 33.28
CA LEU A 461 11.31 -6.19 32.23
C LEU A 461 12.32 -7.31 32.57
N GLY A 462 11.80 -8.43 33.04
CA GLY A 462 12.63 -9.45 33.67
C GLY A 462 13.33 -8.89 34.93
N LYS A 463 14.58 -9.29 35.16
CA LYS A 463 15.38 -8.79 36.28
C LYS A 463 16.47 -7.78 35.87
N LYS A 464 16.48 -7.35 34.60
CA LYS A 464 17.64 -6.64 34.02
C LYS A 464 17.38 -5.21 33.58
N LEU A 465 16.15 -4.86 33.19
CA LEU A 465 15.86 -3.56 32.59
C LEU A 465 14.68 -2.91 33.28
N TRP A 466 14.91 -1.72 33.88
CA TRP A 466 13.86 -0.83 34.36
C TRP A 466 13.34 0.04 33.24
N VAL A 467 12.02 0.08 33.04
CA VAL A 467 11.36 0.87 32.00
C VAL A 467 10.15 1.60 32.55
N ARG A 468 9.72 2.62 31.83
CA ARG A 468 8.43 3.28 32.03
C ARG A 468 7.35 2.49 31.28
N GLU A 469 6.26 2.20 31.97
CA GLU A 469 5.05 1.64 31.36
C GLU A 469 3.95 2.68 31.43
N ILE A 470 3.43 3.08 30.28
CA ILE A 470 2.34 4.03 30.13
C ILE A 470 1.11 3.26 29.62
N ARG A 471 -0.02 3.43 30.25
CA ARG A 471 -1.28 2.81 29.82
C ARG A 471 -2.30 3.85 29.41
N LEU A 472 -2.98 3.54 28.32
CA LEU A 472 -4.18 4.23 27.85
C LEU A 472 -5.39 3.38 28.25
N LEU A 473 -6.36 3.99 28.95
CA LEU A 473 -7.66 3.39 29.25
C LEU A 473 -8.66 3.83 28.18
N ALA A 474 -9.10 2.86 27.37
CA ALA A 474 -10.13 3.09 26.36
C ALA A 474 -11.54 3.12 26.98
N SER A 475 -12.53 3.58 26.21
CA SER A 475 -13.93 3.70 26.65
C SER A 475 -14.60 2.37 27.00
N ASP A 476 -14.11 1.27 26.41
CA ASP A 476 -14.54 -0.12 26.67
C ASP A 476 -13.79 -0.77 27.85
N ALA A 477 -13.10 0.04 28.66
CA ALA A 477 -12.25 -0.38 29.78
C ALA A 477 -10.98 -1.17 29.38
N HIS A 478 -10.71 -1.34 28.09
CA HIS A 478 -9.48 -2.00 27.64
C HIS A 478 -8.26 -1.11 27.94
N GLN A 479 -7.19 -1.72 28.48
CA GLN A 479 -5.93 -1.02 28.77
C GLN A 479 -4.87 -1.37 27.73
N THR A 480 -4.42 -0.34 27.00
CA THR A 480 -3.30 -0.48 26.05
C THR A 480 -2.01 -0.05 26.71
N ALA A 481 -1.08 -0.99 26.91
CA ALA A 481 0.20 -0.75 27.56
C ALA A 481 1.31 -0.47 26.55
N VAL A 482 2.05 0.61 26.77
CA VAL A 482 3.26 1.04 26.07
C VAL A 482 4.43 0.99 27.04
N ILE A 483 5.58 0.53 26.59
CA ILE A 483 6.82 0.60 27.34
C ILE A 483 7.78 1.59 26.68
N SER A 484 8.56 2.27 27.49
CA SER A 484 9.54 3.25 27.03
C SER A 484 10.81 3.24 27.89
N THR A 485 11.97 3.37 27.24
CA THR A 485 13.24 3.70 27.88
C THR A 485 13.58 5.20 27.75
N ASP A 486 12.66 6.02 27.25
CA ASP A 486 12.78 7.48 27.27
C ASP A 486 12.38 7.99 28.65
N PHE A 487 13.37 8.38 29.45
CA PHE A 487 13.17 8.90 30.80
C PHE A 487 13.09 10.44 30.86
N GLN A 488 13.28 11.14 29.73
CA GLN A 488 13.27 12.59 29.67
C GLN A 488 11.93 13.17 29.22
N SER A 489 11.26 12.49 28.27
CA SER A 489 9.95 12.95 27.76
C SER A 489 8.86 12.77 28.81
N ASP A 490 7.90 13.69 28.85
CA ASP A 490 6.73 13.55 29.72
C ASP A 490 5.78 12.43 29.23
N LEU A 491 4.85 12.05 30.09
CA LEU A 491 3.83 11.04 29.84
C LEU A 491 3.01 11.33 28.58
N VAL A 492 2.60 12.58 28.40
CA VAL A 492 1.75 13.02 27.28
C VAL A 492 2.51 12.92 25.97
N GLN A 493 3.79 13.26 25.99
CA GLN A 493 4.65 13.18 24.81
C GLN A 493 4.89 11.73 24.37
N ILE A 494 5.14 10.80 25.29
CA ILE A 494 5.29 9.37 24.97
C ILE A 494 3.97 8.81 24.44
N ALA A 495 2.85 9.12 25.08
CA ALA A 495 1.53 8.73 24.62
C ALA A 495 1.25 9.27 23.21
N ARG A 496 1.49 10.58 22.99
CA ARG A 496 1.36 11.21 21.66
C ARG A 496 2.16 10.47 20.60
N GLN A 497 3.42 10.19 20.85
CA GLN A 497 4.30 9.52 19.89
C GLN A 497 3.79 8.13 19.56
N MET A 498 3.44 7.34 20.57
CA MET A 498 3.05 5.96 20.37
C MET A 498 1.65 5.81 19.73
N PHE A 499 0.68 6.60 20.17
CA PHE A 499 -0.66 6.56 19.62
C PHE A 499 -0.82 7.33 18.31
N SER A 500 0.21 8.10 17.89
CA SER A 500 0.28 8.75 16.56
C SER A 500 0.87 7.87 15.47
N ARG A 501 1.21 6.62 15.73
CA ARG A 501 1.74 5.67 14.74
C ARG A 501 0.84 5.47 13.52
N TRP A 502 -0.45 5.73 13.64
CA TRP A 502 -1.36 5.66 12.50
C TRP A 502 -0.98 6.64 11.36
N ALA A 503 -0.16 7.67 11.61
CA ALA A 503 0.40 8.50 10.55
C ALA A 503 1.26 7.67 9.58
N GLN A 504 2.02 6.70 10.09
CA GLN A 504 2.78 5.75 9.27
C GLN A 504 1.87 4.76 8.52
N GLU A 505 0.79 4.29 9.15
CA GLU A 505 -0.20 3.44 8.49
C GLU A 505 -0.91 4.18 7.35
N ASN A 506 -1.26 5.46 7.55
CA ASN A 506 -1.82 6.33 6.50
C ASN A 506 -0.80 6.57 5.37
N TRP A 507 0.48 6.74 5.71
CA TRP A 507 1.53 6.84 4.72
C TRP A 507 1.63 5.58 3.86
N PHE A 508 1.62 4.37 4.45
CA PHE A 508 1.60 3.12 3.69
C PHE A 508 0.39 3.03 2.78
N LYS A 509 -0.81 3.31 3.30
CA LYS A 509 -2.04 3.32 2.52
C LYS A 509 -1.93 4.27 1.33
N TYR A 510 -1.43 5.48 1.55
CA TYR A 510 -1.24 6.48 0.51
C TYR A 510 -0.22 6.03 -0.55
N MET A 511 0.92 5.50 -0.13
CA MET A 511 1.97 5.02 -1.03
C MET A 511 1.55 3.80 -1.85
N ILE A 512 0.78 2.89 -1.27
CA ILE A 512 0.21 1.74 -1.99
C ILE A 512 -0.80 2.23 -3.02
N GLU A 513 -1.73 3.08 -2.60
CA GLU A 513 -2.82 3.56 -3.44
C GLU A 513 -2.33 4.46 -4.58
N HIS A 514 -1.42 5.37 -4.30
CA HIS A 514 -1.04 6.42 -5.25
C HIS A 514 0.30 6.20 -5.95
N PHE A 515 1.28 5.63 -5.28
CA PHE A 515 2.62 5.41 -5.82
C PHE A 515 2.90 3.96 -6.23
N GLY A 516 1.95 3.03 -5.95
CA GLY A 516 2.12 1.62 -6.29
C GLY A 516 3.32 0.99 -5.58
N LEU A 517 3.44 1.19 -4.27
CA LEU A 517 4.55 0.67 -3.46
C LEU A 517 4.72 -0.85 -3.58
N GLU A 518 3.62 -1.58 -3.75
CA GLU A 518 3.60 -3.04 -3.88
C GLU A 518 3.86 -3.54 -5.31
N SER A 519 3.93 -2.63 -6.30
CA SER A 519 4.14 -3.02 -7.70
C SER A 519 5.48 -3.72 -7.87
N LEU A 520 5.48 -4.79 -8.66
CA LEU A 520 6.71 -5.50 -9.02
C LEU A 520 7.57 -4.61 -9.93
N VAL A 521 8.81 -4.38 -9.52
CA VAL A 521 9.76 -3.50 -10.22
C VAL A 521 10.58 -4.28 -11.25
N THR A 522 10.88 -5.55 -10.94
CA THR A 522 11.75 -6.39 -11.76
C THR A 522 11.34 -7.86 -11.67
N TYR A 523 11.61 -8.60 -12.73
CA TYR A 523 11.53 -10.07 -12.76
C TYR A 523 12.92 -10.72 -12.60
N GLN A 524 13.98 -9.92 -12.51
CA GLN A 524 15.33 -10.41 -12.33
C GLN A 524 15.47 -11.04 -10.95
N LEU A 525 15.91 -12.28 -10.92
CA LEU A 525 16.15 -13.05 -9.71
C LEU A 525 17.64 -13.05 -9.38
N GLU A 526 17.92 -12.97 -8.09
CA GLU A 526 19.25 -13.04 -7.51
C GLU A 526 19.30 -14.20 -6.50
N PRO A 527 20.43 -14.91 -6.40
CA PRO A 527 20.59 -15.92 -5.38
C PRO A 527 20.56 -15.30 -3.98
N VAL A 528 19.98 -16.01 -3.03
CA VAL A 528 20.08 -15.68 -1.61
C VAL A 528 21.23 -16.48 -1.04
N SER A 529 22.05 -15.88 -0.18
CA SER A 529 23.15 -16.59 0.47
C SER A 529 22.65 -17.84 1.21
N GLU A 530 23.34 -18.97 1.01
CA GLU A 530 23.00 -20.23 1.68
C GLU A 530 23.08 -20.14 3.21
N THR A 531 23.87 -19.21 3.75
CA THR A 531 24.00 -18.95 5.18
C THR A 531 22.83 -18.12 5.74
N THR A 532 21.92 -17.61 4.87
CA THR A 532 20.79 -16.80 5.32
C THR A 532 19.85 -17.61 6.20
N ARG A 533 19.58 -17.12 7.41
CA ARG A 533 18.67 -17.78 8.36
C ARG A 533 17.22 -17.59 7.91
N VAL A 534 16.50 -18.70 7.86
CA VAL A 534 15.10 -18.78 7.42
C VAL A 534 14.28 -19.56 8.44
N VAL A 535 12.99 -19.25 8.50
CA VAL A 535 12.09 -19.98 9.41
C VAL A 535 11.98 -21.43 8.97
N ASN A 536 12.25 -22.37 9.88
CA ASN A 536 12.14 -23.80 9.62
C ASN A 536 10.69 -24.18 9.26
N PRO A 537 10.42 -24.74 8.07
CA PRO A 537 9.07 -25.15 7.66
C PRO A 537 8.45 -26.19 8.61
N ALA A 538 9.23 -27.14 9.13
CA ALA A 538 8.77 -28.14 10.09
C ALA A 538 8.29 -27.48 11.40
N ALA A 539 9.05 -26.52 11.89
CA ALA A 539 8.69 -25.74 13.07
C ALA A 539 7.43 -24.91 12.87
N ARG A 540 7.24 -24.34 11.65
CA ARG A 540 6.03 -23.60 11.27
C ARG A 540 4.81 -24.52 11.23
N THR A 541 4.95 -25.71 10.63
CA THR A 541 3.88 -26.70 10.54
C THR A 541 3.41 -27.14 11.92
N LEU A 542 4.36 -27.47 12.82
CA LEU A 542 4.04 -27.81 14.22
C LEU A 542 3.35 -26.65 14.94
N GLY A 543 3.82 -25.41 14.74
CA GLY A 543 3.17 -24.21 15.29
C GLY A 543 1.73 -24.03 14.82
N ALA A 544 1.45 -24.29 13.53
CA ALA A 544 0.10 -24.23 12.98
C ALA A 544 -0.80 -25.34 13.55
N GLN A 545 -0.28 -26.55 13.71
CA GLN A 545 -1.00 -27.66 14.34
C GLN A 545 -1.33 -27.36 15.80
N ILE A 546 -0.37 -26.85 16.58
CA ILE A 546 -0.59 -26.42 17.97
C ILE A 546 -1.70 -25.38 18.05
N LYS A 547 -1.63 -24.34 17.19
CA LYS A 547 -2.65 -23.29 17.17
C LYS A 547 -4.04 -23.83 16.83
N SER A 548 -4.13 -24.70 15.84
CA SER A 548 -5.39 -25.33 15.42
C SER A 548 -6.01 -26.15 16.56
N LYS A 549 -5.17 -27.00 17.21
CA LYS A 549 -5.62 -27.84 18.33
C LYS A 549 -5.96 -27.02 19.58
N ALA A 550 -5.22 -25.96 19.87
CA ALA A 550 -5.54 -25.04 20.96
C ALA A 550 -6.89 -24.31 20.76
N VAL A 551 -7.23 -23.93 19.51
CA VAL A 551 -8.55 -23.34 19.20
C VAL A 551 -9.66 -24.39 19.38
N GLN A 552 -9.41 -25.64 18.96
CA GLN A 552 -10.39 -26.73 19.19
C GLN A 552 -10.59 -26.96 20.70
N LEU A 553 -9.51 -27.02 21.46
CA LEU A 553 -9.53 -27.16 22.91
C LEU A 553 -10.32 -26.03 23.59
N SER A 554 -10.05 -24.78 23.22
CA SER A 554 -10.78 -23.61 23.73
C SER A 554 -12.28 -23.69 23.46
N ARG A 555 -12.69 -24.13 22.25
CA ARG A 555 -14.10 -24.33 21.91
C ARG A 555 -14.74 -25.42 22.77
N ARG A 556 -14.08 -26.57 22.96
CA ARG A 556 -14.61 -27.66 23.76
C ARG A 556 -14.72 -27.28 25.24
N ARG A 557 -13.76 -26.52 25.75
CA ARG A 557 -13.84 -25.96 27.12
C ARG A 557 -15.01 -24.98 27.27
N ALA A 558 -15.26 -24.12 26.28
CA ALA A 558 -16.40 -23.20 26.28
C ALA A 558 -17.74 -23.94 26.20
N GLU A 559 -17.83 -25.01 25.38
CA GLU A 559 -19.04 -25.87 25.32
C GLU A 559 -19.25 -26.59 26.65
N TYR A 560 -18.22 -27.07 27.31
CA TYR A 560 -18.28 -27.71 28.62
C TYR A 560 -18.78 -26.74 29.70
N GLY A 561 -18.16 -25.54 29.80
CA GLY A 561 -18.56 -24.52 30.76
C GLY A 561 -19.98 -23.94 30.53
N ALA A 562 -20.41 -23.81 29.27
CA ALA A 562 -21.76 -23.40 28.94
C ALA A 562 -22.80 -24.46 29.41
N GLY A 563 -22.41 -25.73 29.40
CA GLY A 563 -23.20 -26.81 29.97
C GLY A 563 -23.35 -26.71 31.49
N GLU A 564 -22.26 -26.36 32.21
CA GLU A 564 -22.31 -26.21 33.69
C GLU A 564 -23.23 -25.03 34.14
N LEU A 565 -23.40 -24.02 33.29
CA LEU A 565 -24.26 -22.86 33.55
C LEU A 565 -25.75 -23.09 33.18
N ALA A 566 -26.06 -24.18 32.49
CA ALA A 566 -27.45 -24.54 32.21
C ALA A 566 -28.16 -24.95 33.49
N GLY A 567 -29.25 -24.27 33.83
CA GLY A 567 -30.02 -24.47 35.06
C GLY A 567 -30.59 -25.91 35.22
N PRO A 568 -31.50 -26.16 36.19
CA PRO A 568 -31.98 -27.48 36.51
C PRO A 568 -32.66 -28.18 35.31
N LEU A 569 -32.17 -29.39 35.00
CA LEU A 569 -32.63 -30.20 33.86
C LEU A 569 -33.76 -31.13 34.26
N GLU A 570 -34.74 -31.34 33.39
CA GLU A 570 -35.74 -32.40 33.55
C GLU A 570 -35.06 -33.79 33.57
N VAL A 571 -35.59 -34.67 34.40
CA VAL A 571 -35.01 -36.01 34.67
C VAL A 571 -34.81 -36.83 33.39
N ALA A 572 -35.70 -36.71 32.40
CA ALA A 572 -35.57 -37.41 31.11
C ALA A 572 -34.39 -36.96 30.22
N VAL A 573 -33.82 -35.78 30.46
CA VAL A 573 -32.71 -35.21 29.70
C VAL A 573 -31.36 -35.38 30.44
N ALA A 574 -31.39 -35.69 31.72
CA ALA A 574 -30.23 -35.72 32.60
C ALA A 574 -29.18 -36.77 32.16
N GLU A 575 -29.60 -37.99 31.76
CA GLU A 575 -28.69 -39.05 31.32
C GLU A 575 -27.95 -38.70 30.03
N ALA A 576 -28.67 -38.15 29.04
CA ALA A 576 -28.10 -37.69 27.77
C ALA A 576 -27.14 -36.53 28.01
N TYR A 577 -27.46 -35.65 28.93
CA TYR A 577 -26.60 -34.54 29.32
C TYR A 577 -25.30 -35.02 30.01
N GLN A 578 -25.40 -35.94 30.98
CA GLN A 578 -24.22 -36.51 31.63
C GLN A 578 -23.33 -37.25 30.64
N SER A 579 -23.91 -38.05 29.75
CA SER A 579 -23.14 -38.72 28.67
C SER A 579 -22.37 -37.73 27.80
N ARG A 580 -23.05 -36.66 27.40
CA ARG A 580 -22.44 -35.58 26.59
C ARG A 580 -21.32 -34.88 27.36
N GLN A 581 -21.50 -34.52 28.62
CA GLN A 581 -20.48 -33.88 29.44
C GLN A 581 -19.28 -34.79 29.64
N THR A 582 -19.47 -36.09 29.90
CA THR A 582 -18.41 -37.09 30.01
C THR A 582 -17.60 -37.18 28.70
N GLN A 583 -18.28 -37.23 27.55
CA GLN A 583 -17.69 -37.28 26.23
C GLN A 583 -16.88 -35.99 25.91
N LEU A 584 -17.40 -34.82 26.28
CA LEU A 584 -16.68 -33.53 26.15
C LEU A 584 -15.43 -33.51 27.00
N ARG A 585 -15.51 -33.99 28.27
CA ARG A 585 -14.35 -34.08 29.16
C ARG A 585 -13.25 -34.98 28.60
N HIS A 586 -13.58 -36.15 28.10
CA HIS A 586 -12.61 -37.04 27.45
C HIS A 586 -11.99 -36.40 26.22
N THR A 587 -12.79 -35.66 25.44
CA THR A 587 -12.28 -34.94 24.26
C THR A 587 -11.33 -33.81 24.66
N ILE A 588 -11.62 -33.09 25.73
CA ILE A 588 -10.75 -32.04 26.29
C ILE A 588 -9.42 -32.62 26.73
N GLU A 589 -9.45 -33.70 27.53
CA GLU A 589 -8.25 -34.40 28.04
C GLU A 589 -7.38 -34.93 26.88
N ALA A 590 -7.99 -35.51 25.85
CA ALA A 590 -7.29 -35.95 24.64
C ALA A 590 -6.61 -34.79 23.88
N LEU A 591 -7.32 -33.69 23.69
CA LEU A 591 -6.77 -32.48 23.03
C LEU A 591 -5.67 -31.82 23.85
N GLU A 592 -5.75 -31.82 25.17
CA GLU A 592 -4.69 -31.33 26.07
C GLU A 592 -3.40 -32.13 25.93
N LYS A 593 -3.50 -33.46 25.93
CA LYS A 593 -2.37 -34.36 25.71
C LYS A 593 -1.76 -34.16 24.33
N GLU A 594 -2.59 -34.04 23.31
CA GLU A 594 -2.12 -33.79 21.92
C GLU A 594 -1.41 -32.45 21.81
N VAL A 595 -1.94 -31.38 22.40
CA VAL A 595 -1.31 -30.04 22.42
C VAL A 595 0.01 -30.09 23.19
N ALA A 596 0.07 -30.78 24.30
CA ALA A 596 1.30 -30.95 25.08
C ALA A 596 2.40 -31.70 24.29
N THR A 597 2.02 -32.81 23.63
CA THR A 597 2.92 -33.57 22.76
C THR A 597 3.45 -32.74 21.58
N LEU A 598 2.57 -32.00 20.91
CA LEU A 598 2.98 -31.11 19.82
C LEU A 598 3.90 -29.99 20.32
N LYS A 599 3.64 -29.41 21.49
CA LYS A 599 4.51 -28.40 22.10
C LYS A 599 5.89 -28.97 22.42
N GLN A 600 5.97 -30.21 22.90
CA GLN A 600 7.25 -30.88 23.18
C GLN A 600 8.03 -31.09 21.87
N LYS A 601 7.41 -31.70 20.84
CA LYS A 601 8.00 -31.83 19.49
C LYS A 601 8.48 -30.51 18.93
N ARG A 602 7.72 -29.42 19.16
CA ARG A 602 8.08 -28.09 18.67
C ARG A 602 9.33 -27.54 19.35
N LYS A 603 9.61 -27.88 20.62
CA LYS A 603 10.85 -27.50 21.34
C LYS A 603 12.09 -28.21 20.80
N GLU A 604 11.95 -29.43 20.31
CA GLU A 604 13.04 -30.25 19.75
C GLU A 604 13.45 -29.79 18.34
N VAL A 605 12.55 -29.08 17.62
CA VAL A 605 12.81 -28.62 16.26
C VAL A 605 13.35 -27.18 16.31
N PRO A 606 14.51 -26.89 15.71
CA PRO A 606 15.06 -25.55 15.66
C PRO A 606 14.10 -24.61 14.92
N SER A 607 13.93 -23.42 15.45
CA SER A 607 12.98 -22.45 14.88
C SER A 607 13.43 -21.88 13.54
N HIS A 608 14.73 -21.83 13.30
CA HIS A 608 15.36 -21.35 12.09
C HIS A 608 16.43 -22.34 11.62
N LEU A 609 16.59 -22.41 10.31
CA LEU A 609 17.63 -23.12 9.58
C LEU A 609 18.35 -22.13 8.68
N THR A 610 19.49 -22.51 8.12
CA THR A 610 20.08 -21.80 7.00
C THR A 610 19.37 -22.19 5.70
N LEU A 611 19.39 -21.32 4.68
CA LEU A 611 18.78 -21.62 3.38
C LEU A 611 19.37 -22.88 2.74
N GLY A 612 20.68 -23.10 2.93
CA GLY A 612 21.38 -24.30 2.45
C GLY A 612 20.91 -25.61 3.07
N GLU A 613 20.39 -25.56 4.31
CA GLU A 613 19.83 -26.74 5.01
C GLU A 613 18.40 -27.07 4.56
N LEU A 614 17.72 -26.16 3.82
CA LEU A 614 16.40 -26.45 3.27
C LEU A 614 16.48 -27.48 2.14
N PRO A 615 15.44 -28.34 2.00
CA PRO A 615 15.29 -29.18 0.81
C PRO A 615 15.34 -28.33 -0.48
N PRO A 616 15.96 -28.81 -1.56
CA PRO A 616 16.08 -28.05 -2.81
C PRO A 616 14.74 -27.47 -3.34
N ALA A 617 13.64 -28.19 -3.15
CA ALA A 617 12.29 -27.77 -3.56
C ALA A 617 11.73 -26.60 -2.72
N GLU A 618 12.31 -26.31 -1.57
CA GLU A 618 11.88 -25.23 -0.65
C GLU A 618 12.84 -24.06 -0.66
N ARG A 619 14.00 -24.17 -1.33
CA ARG A 619 14.93 -23.05 -1.51
C ARG A 619 14.30 -22.00 -2.40
N PHE A 620 14.57 -20.74 -2.10
CA PHE A 620 14.00 -19.62 -2.83
C PHE A 620 15.09 -18.65 -3.28
N GLN A 621 14.76 -17.86 -4.29
CA GLN A 621 15.53 -16.74 -4.79
C GLN A 621 14.86 -15.43 -4.35
N GLN A 622 15.53 -14.33 -4.55
CA GLN A 622 14.96 -12.99 -4.32
C GLN A 622 14.87 -12.22 -5.63
N PHE A 623 13.99 -11.23 -5.68
CA PHE A 623 14.06 -10.23 -6.72
C PHE A 623 15.20 -9.25 -6.44
N SER A 624 15.78 -8.67 -7.50
CA SER A 624 16.86 -7.69 -7.37
C SER A 624 16.51 -6.59 -6.36
N ARG A 625 17.29 -6.55 -5.25
CA ARG A 625 17.09 -5.59 -4.16
C ARG A 625 17.45 -4.19 -4.59
N ALA A 626 18.60 -4.02 -5.25
CA ALA A 626 19.11 -2.72 -5.67
C ALA A 626 18.12 -1.98 -6.59
N LYS A 627 17.51 -2.69 -7.55
CA LYS A 627 16.51 -2.09 -8.44
C LYS A 627 15.25 -1.66 -7.69
N LYS A 628 14.81 -2.46 -6.72
CA LYS A 628 13.68 -2.08 -5.87
C LYS A 628 14.03 -0.89 -4.99
N HIS A 629 15.21 -0.90 -4.36
CA HIS A 629 15.69 0.19 -3.51
C HIS A 629 15.81 1.51 -4.30
N LEU A 630 16.37 1.49 -5.51
CA LEU A 630 16.43 2.65 -6.39
C LEU A 630 15.04 3.24 -6.67
N VAL A 631 14.08 2.39 -7.08
CA VAL A 631 12.73 2.85 -7.42
C VAL A 631 11.98 3.34 -6.17
N ASP A 632 12.15 2.69 -5.02
CA ASP A 632 11.55 3.13 -3.77
C ASP A 632 12.13 4.47 -3.30
N THR A 633 13.44 4.66 -3.44
CA THR A 633 14.10 5.94 -3.11
C THR A 633 13.57 7.07 -4.01
N ILE A 634 13.42 6.86 -5.32
CA ILE A 634 12.81 7.85 -6.21
C ILE A 634 11.36 8.17 -5.78
N LYS A 635 10.57 7.15 -5.40
CA LYS A 635 9.21 7.35 -4.90
C LYS A 635 9.18 8.11 -3.56
N MET A 636 10.18 7.90 -2.69
CA MET A 636 10.34 8.70 -1.46
C MET A 636 10.60 10.17 -1.78
N VAL A 637 11.51 10.46 -2.71
CA VAL A 637 11.76 11.84 -3.17
C VAL A 637 10.48 12.46 -3.72
N ALA A 638 9.77 11.75 -4.60
CA ALA A 638 8.51 12.23 -5.18
C ALA A 638 7.43 12.47 -4.11
N TYR A 639 7.29 11.58 -3.12
CA TYR A 639 6.36 11.76 -2.01
C TYR A 639 6.73 12.99 -1.14
N ARG A 640 8.03 13.19 -0.85
CA ARG A 640 8.50 14.34 -0.08
C ARG A 640 8.30 15.64 -0.86
N ALA A 641 8.55 15.65 -2.17
CA ALA A 641 8.26 16.77 -3.05
C ALA A 641 6.76 17.13 -3.05
N GLU A 642 5.89 16.13 -3.23
CA GLU A 642 4.43 16.34 -3.12
C GLU A 642 4.02 16.83 -1.74
N THR A 643 4.66 16.35 -0.68
CA THR A 643 4.37 16.80 0.69
C THR A 643 4.76 18.26 0.88
N ALA A 644 5.92 18.69 0.37
CA ALA A 644 6.35 20.09 0.43
C ALA A 644 5.37 21.01 -0.31
N LEU A 645 4.97 20.64 -1.53
CA LEU A 645 3.95 21.38 -2.30
C LEU A 645 2.58 21.41 -1.59
N ALA A 646 2.17 20.29 -0.98
CA ALA A 646 0.93 20.26 -0.21
C ALA A 646 0.99 21.14 1.04
N MET A 647 2.13 21.26 1.68
CA MET A 647 2.32 22.15 2.82
C MET A 647 2.22 23.63 2.40
N SER A 648 2.81 24.01 1.27
CA SER A 648 2.67 25.35 0.67
C SER A 648 1.20 25.64 0.36
N LEU A 649 0.51 24.79 -0.38
CA LEU A 649 -0.91 24.97 -0.70
C LEU A 649 -1.82 25.09 0.51
N ARG A 650 -1.58 24.34 1.58
CA ARG A 650 -2.39 24.36 2.81
C ARG A 650 -2.47 25.75 3.46
N GLN A 651 -1.45 26.57 3.28
CA GLN A 651 -1.42 27.93 3.82
C GLN A 651 -2.51 28.81 3.17
N HIS A 652 -2.97 28.45 1.97
CA HIS A 652 -3.95 29.20 1.19
C HIS A 652 -5.33 28.53 1.15
N MET A 653 -5.50 27.34 1.76
CA MET A 653 -6.70 26.52 1.67
C MET A 653 -7.52 26.55 2.96
N ALA A 654 -8.83 26.74 2.84
CA ALA A 654 -9.74 26.58 3.98
C ALA A 654 -9.87 25.11 4.43
N ARG A 655 -9.74 24.16 3.49
CA ARG A 655 -9.74 22.72 3.76
C ARG A 655 -8.36 22.14 3.42
N THR A 656 -7.54 21.98 4.41
CA THR A 656 -6.15 21.52 4.29
C THR A 656 -6.03 20.09 3.76
N ASP A 657 -7.05 19.24 3.97
CA ASP A 657 -7.06 17.84 3.55
C ASP A 657 -7.14 17.67 2.03
N ASP A 658 -7.68 18.65 1.31
CA ASP A 658 -7.86 18.61 -0.14
C ASP A 658 -6.57 18.96 -0.91
N ALA A 659 -5.51 19.46 -0.26
CA ALA A 659 -4.28 19.90 -0.92
C ALA A 659 -3.65 18.82 -1.82
N ARG A 660 -3.54 17.58 -1.34
CA ARG A 660 -3.03 16.47 -2.16
C ARG A 660 -3.95 16.09 -3.31
N ALA A 661 -5.26 16.28 -3.16
CA ALA A 661 -6.22 16.03 -4.24
C ALA A 661 -6.04 17.06 -5.36
N LEU A 662 -5.86 18.33 -5.00
CA LEU A 662 -5.57 19.41 -5.95
C LEU A 662 -4.23 19.18 -6.66
N LEU A 663 -3.16 18.83 -5.95
CA LEU A 663 -1.87 18.51 -6.59
C LEU A 663 -1.97 17.36 -7.59
N ARG A 664 -2.70 16.29 -7.26
CA ARG A 664 -2.93 15.20 -8.21
C ARG A 664 -3.66 15.65 -9.46
N GLN A 665 -4.58 16.60 -9.33
CA GLN A 665 -5.25 17.19 -10.47
C GLN A 665 -4.28 18.04 -11.30
N ILE A 666 -3.49 18.91 -10.66
CA ILE A 666 -2.46 19.72 -11.34
C ILE A 666 -1.52 18.81 -12.13
N PHE A 667 -0.94 17.78 -11.53
CA PHE A 667 0.07 16.94 -12.18
C PHE A 667 -0.42 16.19 -13.42
N VAL A 668 -1.71 15.89 -13.54
CA VAL A 668 -2.26 15.20 -14.72
C VAL A 668 -2.92 16.16 -15.71
N THR A 669 -3.03 17.44 -15.37
CA THR A 669 -3.57 18.46 -16.28
C THR A 669 -2.57 18.76 -17.38
N ALA A 670 -3.07 18.95 -18.60
CA ALA A 670 -2.25 19.35 -19.74
C ALA A 670 -1.69 20.77 -19.54
N ALA A 671 -0.56 21.04 -20.19
CA ALA A 671 0.03 22.37 -20.21
C ALA A 671 0.65 22.68 -21.57
N ASP A 672 0.73 23.97 -21.91
CA ASP A 672 1.49 24.43 -23.05
C ASP A 672 2.91 24.75 -22.64
N LEU A 673 3.88 24.27 -23.40
CA LEU A 673 5.29 24.50 -23.19
C LEU A 673 5.78 25.57 -24.17
N CYS A 674 6.27 26.69 -23.65
CA CYS A 674 6.72 27.83 -24.44
C CYS A 674 8.18 28.15 -24.08
N PRO A 675 9.18 27.51 -24.75
CA PRO A 675 10.57 27.86 -24.58
C PRO A 675 10.90 29.18 -25.27
N ASP A 676 11.58 30.07 -24.58
CA ASP A 676 12.17 31.28 -25.11
C ASP A 676 13.69 31.24 -24.89
N GLN A 677 14.43 30.92 -25.94
CA GLN A 677 15.89 30.84 -25.91
C GLN A 677 16.54 32.20 -25.69
N THR A 678 15.89 33.29 -26.14
CA THR A 678 16.39 34.65 -26.04
C THR A 678 16.24 35.16 -24.61
N ALA A 679 15.09 34.94 -24.01
CA ALA A 679 14.82 35.28 -22.60
C ALA A 679 15.45 34.27 -21.64
N GLY A 680 15.89 33.11 -22.11
CA GLY A 680 16.39 32.02 -21.25
C GLY A 680 15.32 31.41 -20.36
N THR A 681 14.08 31.33 -20.83
CA THR A 681 12.95 30.82 -20.04
C THR A 681 12.23 29.65 -20.70
N LEU A 682 11.65 28.80 -19.88
CA LEU A 682 10.67 27.78 -20.27
C LEU A 682 9.38 28.06 -19.53
N THR A 683 8.41 28.64 -20.21
CA THR A 683 7.09 28.89 -19.61
C THR A 683 6.20 27.65 -19.73
N VAL A 684 5.66 27.22 -18.61
CA VAL A 684 4.70 26.11 -18.51
C VAL A 684 3.33 26.68 -18.16
N ASN A 685 2.49 26.81 -19.18
CA ASN A 685 1.13 27.33 -19.03
C ASN A 685 0.19 26.18 -18.73
N LEU A 686 -0.20 26.01 -17.47
CA LEU A 686 -1.14 24.99 -17.03
C LEU A 686 -2.56 25.34 -17.51
N HIS A 687 -3.25 24.36 -18.07
CA HIS A 687 -4.64 24.54 -18.45
C HIS A 687 -5.55 24.66 -17.22
N HIS A 688 -6.73 25.28 -17.41
CA HIS A 688 -7.69 25.48 -16.33
C HIS A 688 -8.10 24.18 -15.66
N LEU A 689 -8.19 24.22 -14.35
CA LEU A 689 -8.63 23.12 -13.52
C LEU A 689 -10.17 23.03 -13.51
N THR A 690 -10.73 22.21 -12.65
CA THR A 690 -12.18 21.92 -12.63
C THR A 690 -13.05 23.09 -12.18
N ASN A 691 -12.49 24.10 -11.51
CA ASN A 691 -13.21 25.26 -11.01
C ASN A 691 -12.27 26.44 -10.72
N ALA A 692 -12.83 27.66 -10.74
CA ALA A 692 -12.09 28.90 -10.53
C ALA A 692 -11.35 28.96 -9.17
N GLY A 693 -11.87 28.33 -8.12
CA GLY A 693 -11.18 28.28 -6.82
C GLY A 693 -9.90 27.46 -6.88
N SER A 694 -9.89 26.36 -7.63
CA SER A 694 -8.69 25.57 -7.88
C SER A 694 -7.66 26.33 -8.72
N ASP A 695 -8.12 27.11 -9.72
CA ASP A 695 -7.26 27.97 -10.52
C ASP A 695 -6.61 29.07 -9.69
N GLN A 696 -7.35 29.71 -8.78
CA GLN A 696 -6.79 30.71 -7.87
C GLN A 696 -5.69 30.12 -6.95
N LEU A 697 -5.90 28.90 -6.44
CA LEU A 697 -4.90 28.22 -5.64
C LEU A 697 -3.67 27.82 -6.46
N ALA A 698 -3.89 27.37 -7.69
CA ALA A 698 -2.81 27.07 -8.63
C ALA A 698 -2.02 28.34 -9.00
N ALA A 699 -2.68 29.49 -9.22
CA ALA A 699 -2.01 30.76 -9.46
C ALA A 699 -1.10 31.18 -8.31
N LYS A 700 -1.56 31.06 -7.06
CA LYS A 700 -0.71 31.33 -5.87
C LYS A 700 0.47 30.37 -5.79
N MET A 701 0.27 29.10 -6.05
CA MET A 701 1.34 28.12 -6.12
C MET A 701 2.35 28.48 -7.22
N ALA A 702 1.89 28.97 -8.38
CA ALA A 702 2.77 29.42 -9.45
C ALA A 702 3.68 30.58 -9.00
N GLU A 703 3.13 31.54 -8.26
CA GLU A 703 3.91 32.67 -7.70
C GLU A 703 5.04 32.15 -6.78
N GLU A 704 4.73 31.21 -5.87
CA GLU A 704 5.73 30.61 -4.99
C GLU A 704 6.77 29.79 -5.75
N LEU A 705 6.36 29.02 -6.77
CA LEU A 705 7.28 28.25 -7.60
C LEU A 705 8.18 29.15 -8.44
N ASN A 706 7.67 30.24 -8.98
CA ASN A 706 8.45 31.21 -9.74
C ASN A 706 9.52 31.89 -8.85
N ALA A 707 9.21 32.13 -7.58
CA ALA A 707 10.18 32.66 -6.63
C ALA A 707 11.37 31.73 -6.34
N THR A 708 11.28 30.45 -6.72
CA THR A 708 12.40 29.51 -6.58
C THR A 708 13.48 29.68 -7.66
N GLU A 709 13.19 30.41 -8.73
CA GLU A 709 14.08 30.63 -9.88
C GLU A 709 14.71 29.35 -10.45
N THR A 710 13.96 28.25 -10.40
CA THR A 710 14.45 26.92 -10.77
C THR A 710 14.77 26.86 -12.25
N THR A 711 15.97 26.37 -12.58
CA THR A 711 16.41 26.09 -13.94
C THR A 711 16.18 24.63 -14.29
N PHE A 712 15.70 24.33 -15.51
CA PHE A 712 15.53 22.94 -15.94
C PHE A 712 16.88 22.26 -16.10
N PRO A 713 17.10 21.05 -15.49
CA PRO A 713 18.38 20.36 -15.52
C PRO A 713 18.90 20.12 -16.95
N GLY A 714 20.20 20.34 -17.15
CA GLY A 714 20.86 20.19 -18.46
C GLY A 714 20.57 21.34 -19.45
N THR A 715 19.92 22.42 -19.00
CA THR A 715 19.64 23.63 -19.81
C THR A 715 19.99 24.90 -19.04
N LYS A 716 19.88 26.03 -19.72
CA LYS A 716 19.97 27.39 -19.13
C LYS A 716 18.56 28.00 -18.97
N LEU A 717 17.50 27.22 -19.17
CA LEU A 717 16.13 27.73 -19.18
C LEU A 717 15.58 27.79 -17.77
N GLN A 718 15.28 28.99 -17.28
CA GLN A 718 14.56 29.21 -16.05
C GLN A 718 13.09 28.84 -16.23
N MET A 719 12.54 28.05 -15.34
CA MET A 719 11.15 27.64 -15.35
C MET A 719 10.24 28.81 -14.96
N VAL A 720 9.20 29.04 -15.73
CA VAL A 720 8.15 30.03 -15.44
C VAL A 720 6.81 29.33 -15.45
N PHE A 721 6.09 29.39 -14.34
CA PHE A 721 4.82 28.69 -14.15
C PHE A 721 3.68 29.70 -14.24
N LYS A 722 2.66 29.39 -15.07
CA LYS A 722 1.47 30.23 -15.27
C LYS A 722 0.25 29.36 -15.53
N LEU A 723 -0.94 29.90 -15.32
CA LEU A 723 -2.18 29.38 -15.92
C LEU A 723 -2.34 29.94 -17.31
N VAL A 724 -2.97 29.18 -18.20
CA VAL A 724 -3.38 29.68 -19.53
C VAL A 724 -4.29 30.90 -19.33
N SER A 725 -4.03 31.98 -20.08
CA SER A 725 -4.93 33.16 -20.12
C SER A 725 -6.18 32.80 -20.90
N ASP A 726 -7.36 33.24 -20.41
CA ASP A 726 -8.65 33.13 -21.13
C ASP A 726 -8.60 33.77 -22.52
#